data_0fcd29af2113ae2bdf6f98192c2e6b2a
#
_entry.id   0fcd29af2113ae2bdf6f98192c2e6b2a
#
_cell.length_a   1.000
_cell.length_b   1.000
_cell.length_c   1.000
_cell.angle_alpha   90.00
_cell.angle_beta   90.00
_cell.angle_gamma   90.00
#
_symmetry.space_group_name_H-M   'P 1'
#
loop_
_entity.id
_entity.type
_entity.pdbx_description
1 polymer ?
#
loop_
_entity_poly.entity_id
_entity_poly.type
_entity_poly.pdbx_seq_one_letter_code
_entity_poly.pdbx_strand_id
1 'polypeptide(L)'
;MIQKEATMRVVRLCGLIVLALIAITGAGQETVLEQTSSFFLARQGAFSTPITPLTQPGSAVDFYRYANDQPNTGLEVANQAIVFLYRDANTRDLSLIIILSKPGNVGGGEATLRFDGLPPTAQIALRDDPADTYEFSPPTATMTWRWLPERADGVVISGLPDEFEIVITPTFIRGIDGWQVLSGNPVSPERFQLPSLTEPLVLRALRRAPPKADFTYSPSVVSVNVPVTFDARASTVADGKIVKYEWDFNSDGIFEISTDKPTVQWTFTQIGEVKVTLRVTDDKGAIGQITKTITVEKEIAFATRTLSTTHAAPGTTFRVTVTISVRTSMSGLGLDEDLPANWEVTPIDSAGATFKAATTQWIFPTIVRSGETRRIVYDVTIPKTDQLIGGPLPQDFDIVGRISSTVPDIKEIPVLGETNEPFSRVSIVTCLPAPVAIAHLDTATNTIDLRMSEEITFDQMQRAVAFWQEDTPVPGTCDAPLDLESLKQIVAHHLANVPVDRALPEDASVGGAATRAILTPLPFYQVYLRAPGGNIFRVRVEVRAEKDLFGLTLTEKLPERWEVKPLESGTSAAFKQSANTWIFTEKIPAGTRRSILYEVTVPTDEIISPYTIQGLIESFLPRFESEVGQDQTVNVVECLDIPVAISHLNVEQNAIDVSLSSKISFAQIQTAIALWLEDEEVVGTCGKTIDFRMLQTLISYWLTDTPVDRPLPAATK
;
A
#
# COMPACT_ATOMS: atom_id res chain seq x y z
N MET A 1 -14.15 75.85 10.65
CA MET A 1 -15.49 76.33 10.33
C MET A 1 -16.21 75.18 9.62
N ILE A 2 -17.24 74.69 10.30
CA ILE A 2 -18.40 73.94 9.80
C ILE A 2 -18.13 72.60 9.13
N GLN A 3 -18.25 71.44 9.87
CA GLN A 3 -19.42 70.64 10.19
C GLN A 3 -20.47 70.44 9.05
N LYS A 4 -20.63 69.20 8.61
CA LYS A 4 -21.94 68.48 8.61
C LYS A 4 -21.72 67.06 8.04
N GLU A 5 -21.88 66.08 8.86
CA GLU A 5 -22.93 65.06 8.95
C GLU A 5 -23.76 64.80 7.71
N ALA A 6 -23.82 63.54 7.27
CA ALA A 6 -25.05 62.83 6.88
C ALA A 6 -24.80 61.34 6.69
N THR A 7 -25.24 60.59 7.65
CA THR A 7 -26.35 59.60 7.61
C THR A 7 -26.12 58.32 6.86
N MET A 8 -25.89 57.29 7.64
CA MET A 8 -26.19 55.89 7.62
C MET A 8 -27.36 55.48 6.68
N ARG A 9 -27.07 54.52 5.77
CA ARG A 9 -28.06 53.50 5.42
C ARG A 9 -27.49 52.11 5.51
N VAL A 10 -28.01 51.40 6.49
CA VAL A 10 -27.80 49.97 6.76
C VAL A 10 -28.48 49.17 5.68
N VAL A 11 -27.74 48.26 5.01
CA VAL A 11 -28.31 47.08 4.42
C VAL A 11 -27.66 45.88 5.12
N ARG A 12 -28.51 45.20 5.90
CA ARG A 12 -28.18 43.93 6.56
C ARG A 12 -27.93 42.87 5.49
N LEU A 13 -26.76 42.30 5.48
CA LEU A 13 -26.55 40.95 4.96
C LEU A 13 -25.94 40.14 6.14
N CYS A 14 -26.81 39.32 6.76
CA CYS A 14 -26.37 38.34 7.78
C CYS A 14 -25.63 37.21 7.09
N GLY A 15 -24.37 37.09 7.43
CA GLY A 15 -23.56 35.90 7.23
C GLY A 15 -22.43 35.98 8.25
N LEU A 16 -22.67 35.42 9.44
CA LEU A 16 -21.66 35.37 10.49
C LEU A 16 -20.57 34.35 10.13
N ILE A 17 -19.52 34.82 9.48
CA ILE A 17 -18.22 34.16 9.49
C ILE A 17 -17.50 34.70 10.72
N VAL A 18 -17.37 33.90 11.77
CA VAL A 18 -16.52 34.22 12.91
C VAL A 18 -15.07 33.99 12.48
N LEU A 19 -14.41 35.03 11.98
CA LEU A 19 -12.96 35.09 11.82
C LEU A 19 -12.36 35.41 13.19
N ALA A 20 -11.66 34.47 13.78
CA ALA A 20 -10.75 34.76 14.88
C ALA A 20 -9.40 35.13 14.26
N LEU A 21 -9.14 36.43 14.08
CA LEU A 21 -7.81 36.95 13.74
C LEU A 21 -6.97 36.99 15.01
N ILE A 22 -5.95 36.18 15.10
CA ILE A 22 -4.85 36.38 16.03
C ILE A 22 -3.68 36.95 15.23
N ALA A 23 -3.45 38.26 15.33
CA ALA A 23 -2.27 38.89 14.75
C ALA A 23 -1.08 38.73 15.70
N ILE A 24 -0.06 38.00 15.29
CA ILE A 24 1.26 38.05 15.90
C ILE A 24 2.19 38.76 14.92
N THR A 25 2.68 39.92 15.31
CA THR A 25 3.60 40.77 14.53
C THR A 25 5.03 40.28 14.66
N GLY A 26 5.62 39.90 13.54
CA GLY A 26 7.07 39.63 13.42
C GLY A 26 7.36 38.70 12.23
N ALA A 27 7.80 39.32 11.10
CA ALA A 27 8.37 38.73 9.89
C ALA A 27 7.54 37.58 9.23
N GLY A 28 6.68 37.95 8.28
CA GLY A 28 5.88 37.04 7.47
C GLY A 28 4.44 36.87 8.00
N GLN A 29 3.48 37.51 7.32
CA GLN A 29 2.07 37.34 7.68
C GLN A 29 1.60 35.91 7.37
N GLU A 30 1.41 35.13 8.42
CA GLU A 30 0.71 33.85 8.30
C GLU A 30 -0.80 34.07 8.46
N THR A 31 -1.59 33.59 7.50
CA THR A 31 -3.05 33.61 7.58
C THR A 31 -3.53 32.18 7.84
N VAL A 32 -4.12 31.94 9.01
CA VAL A 32 -4.67 30.63 9.37
C VAL A 32 -6.20 30.72 9.25
N LEU A 33 -6.79 29.84 8.45
CA LEU A 33 -8.23 29.63 8.37
C LEU A 33 -8.59 28.29 9.01
N GLU A 34 -9.35 28.34 10.09
CA GLU A 34 -9.84 27.16 10.79
C GLU A 34 -11.35 27.01 10.57
N GLN A 35 -11.77 25.89 9.98
CA GLN A 35 -13.18 25.54 9.84
C GLN A 35 -13.53 24.38 10.75
N THR A 36 -14.28 24.65 11.83
CA THR A 36 -14.77 23.62 12.74
C THR A 36 -15.79 22.73 12.06
N SER A 37 -15.68 21.41 12.23
CA SER A 37 -16.68 20.45 11.82
C SER A 37 -17.32 19.80 13.06
N SER A 38 -18.64 19.51 12.97
CA SER A 38 -19.36 18.77 13.99
C SER A 38 -19.38 17.31 13.65
N PHE A 39 -19.06 16.46 14.62
CA PHE A 39 -19.18 15.00 14.51
C PHE A 39 -20.47 14.57 15.21
N PHE A 40 -21.31 13.80 14.53
CA PHE A 40 -22.60 13.35 15.07
C PHE A 40 -22.57 11.84 15.31
N LEU A 41 -23.18 11.45 16.43
CA LEU A 41 -23.25 10.06 16.87
C LEU A 41 -24.70 9.73 17.28
N ALA A 42 -25.18 8.58 16.83
CA ALA A 42 -26.40 7.96 17.35
C ALA A 42 -26.05 6.72 18.17
N ARG A 43 -26.59 6.62 19.38
CA ARG A 43 -26.32 5.52 20.31
C ARG A 43 -27.61 5.02 20.96
N GLN A 44 -27.77 3.68 21.08
CA GLN A 44 -28.82 3.04 21.87
C GLN A 44 -28.24 1.77 22.53
N GLY A 45 -28.16 1.76 23.85
CA GLY A 45 -27.50 0.67 24.60
C GLY A 45 -26.08 0.44 24.13
N ALA A 46 -25.79 -0.77 23.65
CA ALA A 46 -24.50 -1.15 23.05
C ALA A 46 -24.34 -0.72 21.57
N PHE A 47 -25.43 -0.39 20.89
CA PHE A 47 -25.39 0.09 19.52
C PHE A 47 -24.84 1.52 19.49
N SER A 48 -23.88 1.78 18.59
CA SER A 48 -23.33 3.12 18.39
C SER A 48 -22.86 3.27 16.95
N THR A 49 -23.27 4.32 16.25
CA THR A 49 -22.89 4.57 14.85
C THR A 49 -22.67 6.06 14.62
N PRO A 50 -21.63 6.45 13.87
CA PRO A 50 -21.53 7.82 13.37
C PRO A 50 -22.67 8.08 12.39
N ILE A 51 -23.20 9.30 12.41
CA ILE A 51 -24.25 9.76 11.51
C ILE A 51 -23.86 11.07 10.84
N THR A 52 -24.29 11.26 9.61
CA THR A 52 -24.15 12.51 8.86
C THR A 52 -25.53 13.12 8.64
N PRO A 53 -25.76 14.40 8.95
CA PRO A 53 -27.02 15.05 8.63
C PRO A 53 -27.36 14.95 7.14
N LEU A 54 -28.63 14.70 6.81
CA LEU A 54 -29.12 14.79 5.45
C LEU A 54 -29.00 16.27 5.03
N THR A 55 -28.20 16.54 4.00
CA THR A 55 -27.85 17.92 3.64
C THR A 55 -28.28 18.21 2.22
N GLN A 56 -29.13 19.25 2.07
CA GLN A 56 -29.49 19.83 0.76
C GLN A 56 -29.92 21.28 0.93
N PRO A 57 -30.01 22.08 -0.13
CA PRO A 57 -30.58 23.44 -0.08
C PRO A 57 -32.05 23.43 0.36
N GLY A 58 -32.43 24.37 1.22
CA GLY A 58 -33.78 24.56 1.73
C GLY A 58 -33.97 24.21 3.19
N SER A 59 -35.00 24.77 3.83
CA SER A 59 -35.25 24.56 5.24
C SER A 59 -35.70 23.13 5.57
N ALA A 60 -35.55 22.71 6.82
CA ALA A 60 -36.07 21.43 7.31
C ALA A 60 -37.59 21.30 7.13
N VAL A 61 -38.29 22.41 7.24
CA VAL A 61 -39.77 22.50 7.02
C VAL A 61 -40.11 22.27 5.55
N ASP A 62 -39.33 22.86 4.62
CA ASP A 62 -39.51 22.62 3.19
C ASP A 62 -39.20 21.18 2.80
N PHE A 63 -38.19 20.58 3.47
CA PHE A 63 -37.85 19.18 3.26
C PHE A 63 -38.94 18.23 3.77
N TYR A 64 -39.55 18.53 4.91
CA TYR A 64 -40.64 17.74 5.51
C TYR A 64 -41.88 17.69 4.61
N ARG A 65 -42.11 18.73 3.79
CA ARG A 65 -43.18 18.83 2.82
C ARG A 65 -44.56 18.53 3.40
N TYR A 66 -44.88 19.17 4.53
CA TYR A 66 -46.17 18.99 5.18
C TYR A 66 -47.36 19.29 4.24
N ALA A 67 -48.19 18.28 4.02
CA ALA A 67 -49.39 18.40 3.21
C ALA A 67 -50.40 17.31 3.58
N ASN A 68 -51.68 17.65 3.64
CA ASN A 68 -52.76 16.72 4.00
C ASN A 68 -52.59 16.11 5.39
N ASP A 69 -52.14 16.91 6.34
CA ASP A 69 -51.88 16.55 7.74
C ASP A 69 -50.93 15.36 7.91
N GLN A 70 -49.80 15.37 7.17
CA GLN A 70 -48.80 14.33 7.19
C GLN A 70 -47.49 14.76 6.53
N PRO A 71 -46.33 14.10 6.88
CA PRO A 71 -45.07 14.28 6.19
C PRO A 71 -45.09 13.70 4.78
N ASN A 72 -44.32 14.28 3.87
CA ASN A 72 -44.17 13.82 2.47
C ASN A 72 -42.74 13.90 2.01
N THR A 73 -41.79 13.41 2.83
CA THR A 73 -40.35 13.46 2.53
C THR A 73 -39.93 12.42 1.47
N GLY A 74 -40.74 11.34 1.33
CA GLY A 74 -40.40 10.17 0.54
C GLY A 74 -39.52 9.16 1.31
N LEU A 75 -39.22 9.42 2.59
CA LEU A 75 -38.41 8.55 3.45
C LEU A 75 -39.23 7.70 4.40
N GLU A 76 -40.55 7.94 4.47
CA GLU A 76 -41.50 7.29 5.34
C GLU A 76 -41.52 5.75 5.12
N VAL A 77 -41.64 4.99 6.21
CA VAL A 77 -41.76 3.53 6.19
C VAL A 77 -42.91 3.11 7.09
N ALA A 78 -43.75 2.21 6.61
CA ALA A 78 -44.87 1.70 7.36
C ALA A 78 -44.44 1.08 8.72
N ASN A 79 -45.14 1.44 9.80
CA ASN A 79 -44.90 0.97 11.15
C ASN A 79 -43.47 1.23 11.68
N GLN A 80 -42.78 2.21 11.13
CA GLN A 80 -41.45 2.60 11.60
C GLN A 80 -41.45 4.03 12.09
N ALA A 81 -40.73 4.27 13.18
CA ALA A 81 -40.29 5.61 13.55
C ALA A 81 -38.95 5.90 12.87
N ILE A 82 -38.81 7.07 12.30
CA ILE A 82 -37.63 7.49 11.57
C ILE A 82 -37.10 8.77 12.20
N VAL A 83 -35.82 8.79 12.56
CA VAL A 83 -35.15 9.91 13.22
C VAL A 83 -33.92 10.30 12.42
N PHE A 84 -33.73 11.55 12.10
CA PHE A 84 -32.53 12.03 11.43
C PHE A 84 -32.26 13.51 11.69
N LEU A 85 -31.00 13.86 11.55
CA LEU A 85 -30.58 15.25 11.49
C LEU A 85 -30.65 15.75 10.05
N TYR A 86 -31.15 16.97 9.88
CA TYR A 86 -31.20 17.65 8.59
C TYR A 86 -30.41 18.96 8.67
N ARG A 87 -29.61 19.24 7.64
CA ARG A 87 -28.85 20.48 7.51
C ARG A 87 -29.22 21.23 6.23
N ASP A 88 -29.65 22.47 6.34
CA ASP A 88 -29.78 23.34 5.18
C ASP A 88 -28.40 23.69 4.62
N ALA A 89 -28.15 23.35 3.36
CA ALA A 89 -26.86 23.62 2.72
C ALA A 89 -26.55 25.13 2.56
N ASN A 90 -27.58 25.97 2.50
CA ASN A 90 -27.45 27.42 2.29
C ASN A 90 -27.20 28.15 3.62
N THR A 91 -28.03 27.89 4.64
CA THR A 91 -27.96 28.60 5.95
C THR A 91 -27.10 27.87 6.96
N ARG A 92 -26.85 26.55 6.74
CA ARG A 92 -26.20 25.60 7.64
C ARG A 92 -27.00 25.30 8.91
N ASP A 93 -28.24 25.74 8.99
CA ASP A 93 -29.12 25.46 10.11
C ASP A 93 -29.32 23.95 10.28
N LEU A 94 -29.20 23.48 11.52
CA LEU A 94 -29.35 22.08 11.89
C LEU A 94 -30.70 21.85 12.56
N SER A 95 -31.41 20.83 12.13
CA SER A 95 -32.71 20.45 12.67
C SER A 95 -32.77 18.95 12.92
N LEU A 96 -33.61 18.54 13.86
CA LEU A 96 -33.99 17.14 14.08
C LEU A 96 -35.37 16.92 13.48
N ILE A 97 -35.49 15.90 12.66
CA ILE A 97 -36.77 15.49 12.04
C ILE A 97 -37.13 14.09 12.54
N ILE A 98 -38.38 13.96 12.94
CA ILE A 98 -38.95 12.67 13.37
C ILE A 98 -40.20 12.43 12.54
N ILE A 99 -40.34 11.23 11.99
CA ILE A 99 -41.46 10.77 11.18
C ILE A 99 -41.97 9.47 11.80
N LEU A 100 -43.25 9.36 11.99
CA LEU A 100 -43.94 8.21 12.57
C LEU A 100 -44.85 7.56 11.49
N SER A 101 -44.47 6.34 11.08
CA SER A 101 -45.16 5.53 10.10
C SER A 101 -45.09 6.09 8.66
N LYS A 102 -45.97 5.64 7.79
CA LYS A 102 -46.06 6.01 6.38
C LYS A 102 -47.53 6.21 5.99
N PRO A 103 -47.85 7.23 5.19
CA PRO A 103 -49.19 7.38 4.60
C PRO A 103 -49.63 6.10 3.84
N GLY A 104 -50.89 5.75 3.97
CA GLY A 104 -51.47 4.53 3.36
C GLY A 104 -51.28 3.26 4.20
N ASN A 105 -50.84 3.35 5.42
CA ASN A 105 -50.81 2.24 6.38
C ASN A 105 -52.23 1.98 6.93
N VAL A 106 -52.64 0.69 6.97
CA VAL A 106 -54.02 0.27 7.37
C VAL A 106 -54.30 0.47 8.87
N GLY A 107 -53.28 0.57 9.70
CA GLY A 107 -53.38 0.76 11.17
C GLY A 107 -53.01 2.18 11.59
N GLY A 108 -53.82 2.84 12.39
CA GLY A 108 -53.42 4.05 13.08
C GLY A 108 -52.39 3.73 14.18
N GLY A 109 -51.85 4.77 14.80
CA GLY A 109 -50.84 4.62 15.81
C GLY A 109 -50.95 5.59 16.99
N GLU A 110 -50.12 5.32 18.00
CA GLU A 110 -49.94 6.19 19.16
C GLU A 110 -48.53 6.07 19.69
N ALA A 111 -47.83 7.16 19.78
CA ALA A 111 -46.45 7.22 20.29
C ALA A 111 -46.23 8.43 21.17
N THR A 112 -45.45 8.26 22.22
CA THR A 112 -44.95 9.37 23.04
C THR A 112 -43.41 9.35 23.05
N LEU A 113 -42.80 10.47 22.74
CA LEU A 113 -41.37 10.65 22.84
C LEU A 113 -41.09 11.72 23.91
N ARG A 114 -40.22 11.39 24.86
CA ARG A 114 -39.66 12.32 25.79
C ARG A 114 -38.25 12.69 25.37
N PHE A 115 -37.97 13.97 25.41
CA PHE A 115 -36.67 14.54 25.06
C PHE A 115 -36.04 15.13 26.34
N ASP A 116 -34.79 14.82 26.57
CA ASP A 116 -33.95 15.41 27.60
C ASP A 116 -32.68 15.97 26.93
N GLY A 117 -32.16 17.10 27.39
CA GLY A 117 -30.95 17.74 26.84
C GLY A 117 -31.18 18.59 25.59
N LEU A 118 -32.41 18.98 25.28
CA LEU A 118 -32.67 19.92 24.19
C LEU A 118 -31.94 21.25 24.44
N PRO A 119 -31.19 21.76 23.41
CA PRO A 119 -30.52 23.06 23.53
C PRO A 119 -31.50 24.20 23.77
N PRO A 120 -31.10 25.26 24.50
CA PRO A 120 -31.97 26.43 24.75
C PRO A 120 -32.46 27.14 23.49
N THR A 121 -31.73 26.96 22.36
CA THR A 121 -32.09 27.51 21.05
C THR A 121 -33.07 26.63 20.26
N ALA A 122 -33.34 25.41 20.75
CA ALA A 122 -34.28 24.50 20.10
C ALA A 122 -35.70 25.05 20.11
N GLN A 123 -36.38 24.90 18.98
CA GLN A 123 -37.77 25.30 18.82
C GLN A 123 -38.49 24.34 17.91
N ILE A 124 -39.79 24.16 18.12
CA ILE A 124 -40.62 23.41 17.18
C ILE A 124 -40.82 24.29 15.94
N ALA A 125 -40.25 23.90 14.81
CA ALA A 125 -40.41 24.61 13.55
C ALA A 125 -41.68 24.18 12.80
N LEU A 126 -42.09 22.92 13.01
CA LEU A 126 -43.36 22.41 12.44
C LEU A 126 -43.97 21.39 13.41
N ARG A 127 -45.28 21.56 13.66
CA ARG A 127 -46.15 20.56 14.30
C ARG A 127 -46.99 19.94 13.19
N ASP A 128 -47.04 18.63 13.13
CA ASP A 128 -47.72 17.94 12.04
C ASP A 128 -49.24 18.05 12.19
N ASP A 129 -49.79 17.72 13.35
CA ASP A 129 -51.24 17.79 13.61
C ASP A 129 -51.54 18.67 14.84
N PRO A 130 -52.52 19.61 14.75
CA PRO A 130 -52.91 20.42 15.91
C PRO A 130 -53.58 19.62 17.04
N ALA A 131 -54.03 18.36 16.77
CA ALA A 131 -54.61 17.50 17.80
C ALA A 131 -53.57 16.80 18.70
N ASP A 132 -52.30 16.81 18.32
CA ASP A 132 -51.22 16.24 19.09
C ASP A 132 -50.85 17.10 20.32
N THR A 133 -50.21 16.44 21.25
CA THR A 133 -49.79 17.14 22.48
C THR A 133 -48.30 17.43 22.42
N TYR A 134 -47.95 18.70 22.56
CA TYR A 134 -46.55 19.17 22.58
C TYR A 134 -46.27 19.97 23.85
N GLU A 135 -45.71 19.30 24.85
CA GLU A 135 -45.12 19.94 26.03
C GLU A 135 -43.65 20.22 25.72
N PHE A 136 -43.34 21.46 25.30
CA PHE A 136 -41.98 21.81 24.82
C PHE A 136 -41.44 22.99 25.67
N SER A 137 -40.45 22.68 26.49
CA SER A 137 -39.73 23.63 27.34
C SER A 137 -38.27 23.19 27.53
N PRO A 138 -37.34 23.54 26.62
CA PRO A 138 -35.96 23.15 26.72
C PRO A 138 -35.39 23.44 28.16
N PRO A 139 -34.65 22.49 28.73
CA PRO A 139 -34.00 21.36 28.09
C PRO A 139 -34.84 20.08 27.94
N THR A 140 -36.13 20.11 28.22
CA THR A 140 -37.00 18.93 28.11
C THR A 140 -38.18 19.15 27.19
N ALA A 141 -38.70 18.06 26.63
CA ALA A 141 -39.99 18.08 25.95
C ALA A 141 -40.65 16.71 26.09
N THR A 142 -42.00 16.70 26.02
CA THR A 142 -42.79 15.48 25.85
C THR A 142 -43.79 15.71 24.71
N MET A 143 -43.79 14.84 23.73
CA MET A 143 -44.62 14.94 22.58
C MET A 143 -45.39 13.64 22.39
N THR A 144 -46.73 13.73 22.18
CA THR A 144 -47.59 12.57 22.00
C THR A 144 -48.37 12.76 20.74
N TRP A 145 -48.28 11.78 19.84
CA TRP A 145 -48.94 11.72 18.55
C TRP A 145 -49.95 10.59 18.53
N ARG A 146 -51.06 10.85 17.80
CA ARG A 146 -52.12 9.88 17.57
C ARG A 146 -52.63 10.01 16.15
N TRP A 147 -52.09 9.18 15.25
CA TRP A 147 -52.47 9.20 13.85
C TRP A 147 -53.55 8.16 13.51
N LEU A 148 -54.40 8.53 12.59
CA LEU A 148 -55.46 7.67 12.06
C LEU A 148 -54.89 6.63 11.08
N PRO A 149 -55.63 5.54 10.76
CA PRO A 149 -55.29 4.69 9.62
C PRO A 149 -55.05 5.52 8.35
N GLU A 150 -54.06 5.08 7.54
CA GLU A 150 -53.58 5.72 6.33
C GLU A 150 -52.89 7.09 6.51
N ARG A 151 -52.59 7.48 7.73
CA ARG A 151 -51.83 8.70 8.08
C ARG A 151 -50.47 8.36 8.63
N ALA A 152 -49.62 9.35 8.58
CA ALA A 152 -48.31 9.39 9.24
C ALA A 152 -48.24 10.68 10.05
N ASP A 153 -47.32 10.76 10.97
CA ASP A 153 -47.19 11.87 11.90
C ASP A 153 -45.74 12.24 12.14
N GLY A 154 -45.43 13.34 12.80
CA GLY A 154 -44.06 13.68 13.13
C GLY A 154 -43.85 15.12 13.61
N VAL A 155 -42.61 15.58 13.54
CA VAL A 155 -42.19 16.89 14.03
C VAL A 155 -40.88 17.35 13.39
N VAL A 156 -40.71 18.65 13.24
CA VAL A 156 -39.46 19.30 12.93
C VAL A 156 -39.04 20.17 14.11
N ILE A 157 -37.91 19.86 14.72
CA ILE A 157 -37.25 20.66 15.79
C ILE A 157 -36.04 21.34 15.17
N SER A 158 -36.05 22.65 15.09
CA SER A 158 -34.96 23.49 14.56
C SER A 158 -34.16 24.18 15.66
N GLY A 159 -33.08 24.89 15.26
CA GLY A 159 -32.25 25.67 16.19
C GLY A 159 -31.25 24.83 16.96
N LEU A 160 -30.87 23.68 16.46
CA LEU A 160 -29.82 22.86 17.07
C LEU A 160 -28.44 23.50 16.80
N PRO A 161 -27.59 23.69 17.81
CA PRO A 161 -26.21 24.15 17.64
C PRO A 161 -25.31 23.01 17.10
N ASP A 162 -24.06 23.32 16.84
CA ASP A 162 -23.06 22.32 16.44
C ASP A 162 -22.55 21.43 17.59
N GLU A 163 -23.03 21.65 18.82
CA GLU A 163 -22.70 20.84 20.00
C GLU A 163 -23.96 20.64 20.85
N PHE A 164 -24.36 19.40 21.05
CA PHE A 164 -25.49 19.01 21.91
C PHE A 164 -25.43 17.51 22.25
N GLU A 165 -26.21 17.15 23.28
CA GLU A 165 -26.58 15.78 23.59
C GLU A 165 -28.08 15.72 23.86
N ILE A 166 -28.84 15.08 23.03
CA ILE A 166 -30.29 14.89 23.14
C ILE A 166 -30.57 13.43 23.37
N VAL A 167 -31.31 13.13 24.44
CA VAL A 167 -31.79 11.80 24.77
C VAL A 167 -33.26 11.72 24.42
N ILE A 168 -33.63 10.79 23.56
CA ILE A 168 -35.02 10.55 23.11
C ILE A 168 -35.48 9.22 23.69
N THR A 169 -36.38 9.30 24.67
CA THR A 169 -36.97 8.10 25.30
C THR A 169 -38.32 7.78 24.67
N PRO A 170 -38.46 6.64 24.00
CA PRO A 170 -39.67 6.28 23.30
C PRO A 170 -40.68 5.56 24.21
N THR A 171 -41.94 5.77 23.95
CA THR A 171 -43.07 4.94 24.40
C THR A 171 -44.00 4.71 23.20
N PHE A 172 -43.74 3.64 22.45
CA PHE A 172 -44.55 3.21 21.31
C PHE A 172 -45.70 2.34 21.81
N ILE A 173 -46.93 2.89 21.73
CA ILE A 173 -48.13 2.21 22.26
C ILE A 173 -48.70 1.27 21.22
N ARG A 174 -48.76 1.75 19.96
CA ARG A 174 -49.23 0.98 18.80
C ARG A 174 -48.79 1.62 17.49
N GLY A 175 -48.76 0.85 16.40
CA GLY A 175 -48.47 1.33 15.06
C GLY A 175 -47.00 1.60 14.77
N ILE A 176 -46.09 1.27 15.67
CA ILE A 176 -44.63 1.29 15.48
C ILE A 176 -44.04 -0.06 15.93
N ASP A 177 -43.44 -0.76 14.97
CA ASP A 177 -42.82 -2.09 15.17
C ASP A 177 -41.28 -2.02 15.16
N GLY A 178 -40.73 -0.86 14.78
CA GLY A 178 -39.31 -0.60 14.75
C GLY A 178 -39.00 0.88 14.60
N TRP A 179 -37.79 1.28 14.86
CA TRP A 179 -37.34 2.64 14.53
C TRP A 179 -35.90 2.67 14.00
N GLN A 180 -35.61 3.69 13.23
CA GLN A 180 -34.38 3.82 12.45
C GLN A 180 -33.80 5.21 12.60
N VAL A 181 -32.46 5.28 12.55
CA VAL A 181 -31.74 6.54 12.31
C VAL A 181 -31.26 6.58 10.87
N LEU A 182 -31.50 7.71 10.19
CA LEU A 182 -30.99 7.93 8.83
C LEU A 182 -29.72 8.78 8.83
N SER A 183 -28.86 8.55 7.84
CA SER A 183 -27.58 9.22 7.69
C SER A 183 -27.22 9.46 6.23
N GLY A 184 -26.61 10.60 5.92
CA GLY A 184 -25.91 10.86 4.65
C GLY A 184 -26.78 11.48 3.55
N ASN A 185 -26.94 10.80 2.43
CA ASN A 185 -27.60 11.37 1.24
C ASN A 185 -29.10 11.54 1.43
N PRO A 186 -29.70 12.75 1.19
CA PRO A 186 -31.13 12.99 1.40
C PRO A 186 -32.07 12.22 0.46
N VAL A 187 -31.57 11.76 -0.70
CA VAL A 187 -32.39 10.99 -1.68
C VAL A 187 -32.29 9.48 -1.39
N SER A 188 -31.16 9.00 -0.91
CA SER A 188 -30.92 7.58 -0.60
C SER A 188 -30.05 7.47 0.66
N PRO A 189 -30.63 7.75 1.85
CA PRO A 189 -29.87 7.69 3.09
C PRO A 189 -29.59 6.27 3.53
N GLU A 190 -28.47 6.10 4.23
CA GLU A 190 -28.23 4.88 5.01
C GLU A 190 -29.26 4.78 6.13
N ARG A 191 -29.72 3.56 6.41
CA ARG A 191 -30.75 3.26 7.40
C ARG A 191 -30.20 2.34 8.47
N PHE A 192 -30.07 2.86 9.68
CA PHE A 192 -29.62 2.10 10.84
C PHE A 192 -30.80 1.71 11.71
N GLN A 193 -31.15 0.42 11.70
CA GLN A 193 -32.19 -0.12 12.57
C GLN A 193 -31.74 -0.09 14.03
N LEU A 194 -32.53 0.51 14.90
CA LEU A 194 -32.26 0.56 16.33
C LEU A 194 -32.70 -0.76 17.00
N PRO A 195 -31.85 -1.31 17.91
CA PRO A 195 -32.09 -2.65 18.48
C PRO A 195 -33.23 -2.73 19.48
N SER A 196 -33.71 -1.64 20.03
CA SER A 196 -34.72 -1.63 21.10
C SER A 196 -35.80 -0.58 20.84
N LEU A 197 -37.06 -0.97 21.07
CA LEU A 197 -38.23 -0.07 21.04
C LEU A 197 -38.47 0.67 22.36
N THR A 198 -37.72 0.36 23.40
CA THR A 198 -37.94 0.91 24.76
C THR A 198 -36.71 1.62 25.32
N GLU A 199 -35.51 1.30 24.82
CA GLU A 199 -34.30 1.98 25.27
C GLU A 199 -34.16 3.37 24.61
N PRO A 200 -33.65 4.36 25.35
CA PRO A 200 -33.45 5.70 24.82
C PRO A 200 -32.44 5.74 23.67
N LEU A 201 -32.73 6.55 22.64
CA LEU A 201 -31.78 6.96 21.63
C LEU A 201 -31.06 8.23 22.07
N VAL A 202 -29.73 8.21 22.07
CA VAL A 202 -28.89 9.38 22.34
C VAL A 202 -28.35 9.89 21.00
N LEU A 203 -28.67 11.13 20.68
CA LEU A 203 -28.07 11.87 19.57
C LEU A 203 -27.06 12.86 20.13
N ARG A 204 -25.81 12.76 19.72
CA ARG A 204 -24.73 13.61 20.22
C ARG A 204 -24.02 14.32 19.08
N ALA A 205 -23.86 15.62 19.21
CA ALA A 205 -22.99 16.43 18.37
C ALA A 205 -21.80 16.91 19.19
N LEU A 206 -20.59 16.67 18.69
CA LEU A 206 -19.35 17.08 19.31
C LEU A 206 -18.62 18.03 18.38
N ARG A 207 -18.21 19.17 18.91
CA ARG A 207 -17.32 20.10 18.22
C ARG A 207 -15.91 19.54 18.20
N ARG A 208 -15.30 19.47 17.01
CA ARG A 208 -13.90 19.07 16.85
C ARG A 208 -13.04 20.27 16.50
N ALA A 209 -11.84 20.29 17.07
CA ALA A 209 -10.81 21.19 16.59
C ALA A 209 -10.38 20.75 15.18
N PRO A 210 -10.29 21.67 14.23
CA PRO A 210 -9.77 21.38 12.91
C PRO A 210 -8.31 20.96 12.98
N PRO A 211 -7.78 20.25 11.95
CA PRO A 211 -6.36 19.98 11.86
C PRO A 211 -5.59 21.31 11.76
N LYS A 212 -4.43 21.36 12.37
CA LYS A 212 -3.50 22.48 12.24
C LYS A 212 -2.61 22.22 11.04
N ALA A 213 -2.76 23.01 9.98
CA ALA A 213 -1.86 22.97 8.84
C ALA A 213 -0.53 23.64 9.18
N ASP A 214 0.57 23.04 8.80
CA ASP A 214 1.92 23.62 8.81
C ASP A 214 2.79 22.93 7.76
N PHE A 215 3.77 23.66 7.23
CA PHE A 215 4.71 23.13 6.26
C PHE A 215 6.07 23.80 6.34
N THR A 216 7.08 23.07 5.88
CA THR A 216 8.43 23.56 5.60
C THR A 216 8.72 23.40 4.13
N TYR A 217 9.82 23.98 3.66
CA TYR A 217 10.29 23.80 2.29
C TYR A 217 11.81 23.80 2.23
N SER A 218 12.32 23.10 1.23
CA SER A 218 13.75 22.98 0.96
C SER A 218 14.01 23.06 -0.55
N PRO A 219 15.06 23.79 -1.00
CA PRO A 219 16.02 24.54 -0.18
C PRO A 219 15.39 25.78 0.45
N SER A 220 16.02 26.31 1.52
CA SER A 220 15.55 27.53 2.21
C SER A 220 15.69 28.79 1.34
N VAL A 221 16.64 28.80 0.42
CA VAL A 221 16.77 29.82 -0.63
C VAL A 221 16.11 29.27 -1.89
N VAL A 222 14.96 29.83 -2.22
CA VAL A 222 14.17 29.39 -3.36
C VAL A 222 14.61 30.16 -4.60
N SER A 223 15.05 29.45 -5.63
CA SER A 223 15.49 30.06 -6.90
C SER A 223 14.54 29.71 -8.06
N VAL A 224 14.39 30.61 -9.00
CA VAL A 224 13.58 30.40 -10.19
C VAL A 224 14.10 29.23 -11.03
N ASN A 225 13.19 28.39 -11.52
CA ASN A 225 13.45 27.17 -12.28
C ASN A 225 14.22 26.04 -11.52
N VAL A 226 14.30 26.14 -10.19
CA VAL A 226 14.85 25.10 -9.33
C VAL A 226 13.70 24.41 -8.59
N PRO A 227 13.63 23.06 -8.57
CA PRO A 227 12.63 22.35 -7.82
C PRO A 227 12.74 22.63 -6.31
N VAL A 228 11.60 22.89 -5.67
CA VAL A 228 11.46 23.11 -4.23
C VAL A 228 10.60 21.98 -3.69
N THR A 229 11.08 21.29 -2.66
CA THR A 229 10.31 20.27 -1.94
C THR A 229 9.55 20.95 -0.81
N PHE A 230 8.24 20.77 -0.78
CA PHE A 230 7.35 21.21 0.30
C PHE A 230 6.98 20.02 1.16
N ASP A 231 7.06 20.19 2.48
CA ASP A 231 6.82 19.13 3.45
C ASP A 231 5.80 19.57 4.50
N ALA A 232 4.63 18.95 4.46
CA ALA A 232 3.51 19.19 5.37
C ALA A 232 3.48 18.24 6.59
N ARG A 233 4.52 17.46 6.88
CA ARG A 233 4.57 16.53 8.03
C ARG A 233 4.46 17.22 9.38
N ALA A 234 4.71 18.53 9.45
CA ALA A 234 4.49 19.36 10.64
C ALA A 234 3.00 19.62 10.94
N SER A 235 2.12 19.32 9.97
CA SER A 235 0.67 19.43 10.18
C SER A 235 0.17 18.40 11.18
N THR A 236 -0.74 18.80 12.08
CA THR A 236 -1.23 17.94 13.18
C THR A 236 -2.74 17.92 13.24
N VAL A 237 -3.30 16.85 13.78
CA VAL A 237 -4.72 16.69 14.09
C VAL A 237 -4.86 16.12 15.51
N ALA A 238 -5.82 16.63 16.28
CA ALA A 238 -6.02 16.22 17.67
C ALA A 238 -6.61 14.81 17.81
N ASP A 239 -7.41 14.35 16.81
CA ASP A 239 -8.07 13.04 16.82
C ASP A 239 -8.32 12.56 15.38
N GLY A 240 -7.75 11.42 15.00
CA GLY A 240 -7.78 10.86 13.66
C GLY A 240 -6.46 11.05 12.93
N LYS A 241 -6.51 11.15 11.61
CA LYS A 241 -5.36 11.33 10.72
C LYS A 241 -5.68 12.33 9.62
N ILE A 242 -4.67 13.03 9.12
CA ILE A 242 -4.77 13.82 7.89
C ILE A 242 -4.79 12.84 6.70
N VAL A 243 -5.75 13.00 5.81
CA VAL A 243 -5.95 12.12 4.64
C VAL A 243 -5.77 12.84 3.32
N LYS A 244 -5.69 14.18 3.33
CA LYS A 244 -5.57 14.97 2.11
C LYS A 244 -4.75 16.23 2.34
N TYR A 245 -3.84 16.51 1.41
CA TYR A 245 -3.02 17.71 1.34
C TYR A 245 -3.28 18.40 -0.01
N GLU A 246 -3.63 19.68 0.02
CA GLU A 246 -3.92 20.47 -1.19
C GLU A 246 -3.07 21.73 -1.15
N TRP A 247 -2.38 21.99 -2.27
CA TRP A 247 -1.39 23.06 -2.39
C TRP A 247 -1.81 24.04 -3.48
N ASP A 248 -1.84 25.31 -3.12
CA ASP A 248 -2.04 26.45 -4.00
C ASP A 248 -0.74 27.30 -3.96
N PHE A 249 0.02 27.24 -5.04
CA PHE A 249 1.36 27.83 -5.10
C PHE A 249 1.39 29.31 -5.53
N ASN A 250 0.24 29.89 -5.83
CA ASN A 250 0.12 31.29 -6.24
C ASN A 250 -0.94 32.05 -5.44
N SER A 251 -1.67 31.36 -4.55
CA SER A 251 -2.79 31.83 -3.72
C SER A 251 -3.90 32.51 -4.52
N ASP A 252 -4.23 31.96 -5.69
CA ASP A 252 -5.39 32.37 -6.49
C ASP A 252 -6.69 31.66 -6.07
N GLY A 253 -6.58 30.69 -5.14
CA GLY A 253 -7.69 29.88 -4.63
C GLY A 253 -7.93 28.59 -5.40
N ILE A 254 -7.11 28.32 -6.44
CA ILE A 254 -7.09 27.05 -7.17
C ILE A 254 -5.90 26.26 -6.67
N PHE A 255 -6.15 25.03 -6.24
CA PHE A 255 -5.10 24.15 -5.71
C PHE A 255 -4.51 23.34 -6.87
N GLU A 256 -3.26 23.64 -7.24
CA GLU A 256 -2.55 22.96 -8.35
C GLU A 256 -2.25 21.50 -8.05
N ILE A 257 -2.02 21.17 -6.77
CA ILE A 257 -1.74 19.79 -6.35
C ILE A 257 -2.71 19.37 -5.25
N SER A 258 -3.31 18.20 -5.43
CA SER A 258 -4.13 17.50 -4.42
C SER A 258 -3.64 16.07 -4.29
N THR A 259 -3.20 15.67 -3.09
CA THR A 259 -2.53 14.38 -2.84
C THR A 259 -2.83 13.89 -1.43
N ASP A 260 -2.61 12.59 -1.19
CA ASP A 260 -2.59 11.96 0.13
C ASP A 260 -1.19 11.96 0.78
N LYS A 261 -0.14 12.37 0.02
CA LYS A 261 1.23 12.43 0.51
C LYS A 261 1.53 13.80 1.12
N PRO A 262 2.24 13.85 2.27
CA PRO A 262 2.58 15.11 2.92
C PRO A 262 3.67 15.92 2.20
N THR A 263 4.36 15.33 1.21
CA THR A 263 5.46 15.97 0.50
C THR A 263 5.14 16.13 -0.98
N VAL A 264 5.46 17.29 -1.55
CA VAL A 264 5.32 17.61 -2.99
C VAL A 264 6.50 18.40 -3.48
N GLN A 265 6.75 18.39 -4.79
CA GLN A 265 7.72 19.25 -5.43
C GLN A 265 7.03 20.28 -6.33
N TRP A 266 7.54 21.51 -6.31
CA TRP A 266 7.07 22.60 -7.17
C TRP A 266 8.24 23.42 -7.69
N THR A 267 8.10 23.97 -8.90
CA THR A 267 9.13 24.82 -9.52
C THR A 267 8.53 26.17 -9.88
N PHE A 268 9.04 27.24 -9.28
CA PHE A 268 8.62 28.60 -9.61
C PHE A 268 9.32 29.08 -10.86
N THR A 269 8.57 29.75 -11.77
CA THR A 269 9.08 30.25 -13.06
C THR A 269 9.32 31.75 -13.05
N GLN A 270 8.97 32.47 -11.99
CA GLN A 270 9.11 33.92 -11.87
C GLN A 270 9.78 34.27 -10.53
N ILE A 271 10.60 35.31 -10.56
CA ILE A 271 11.23 35.88 -9.36
C ILE A 271 10.25 36.80 -8.63
N GLY A 272 10.37 36.89 -7.33
CA GLY A 272 9.56 37.79 -6.48
C GLY A 272 8.95 37.05 -5.27
N GLU A 273 8.12 37.76 -4.53
CA GLU A 273 7.37 37.18 -3.42
C GLU A 273 6.16 36.40 -3.94
N VAL A 274 6.04 35.17 -3.52
CA VAL A 274 4.89 34.27 -3.81
C VAL A 274 4.26 33.82 -2.51
N LYS A 275 2.94 33.75 -2.47
CA LYS A 275 2.21 33.19 -1.34
C LYS A 275 1.84 31.75 -1.67
N VAL A 276 2.24 30.84 -0.82
CA VAL A 276 1.92 29.41 -0.94
C VAL A 276 0.93 29.04 0.17
N THR A 277 -0.16 28.41 -0.22
CA THR A 277 -1.23 27.98 0.68
C THR A 277 -1.31 26.46 0.74
N LEU A 278 -1.23 25.92 1.94
CA LEU A 278 -1.51 24.51 2.24
C LEU A 278 -2.89 24.39 2.90
N ARG A 279 -3.72 23.50 2.37
CA ARG A 279 -4.96 23.04 2.99
C ARG A 279 -4.85 21.55 3.32
N VAL A 280 -5.13 21.19 4.57
CA VAL A 280 -5.16 19.80 5.01
C VAL A 280 -6.56 19.41 5.43
N THR A 281 -6.97 18.16 5.11
CA THR A 281 -8.27 17.61 5.48
C THR A 281 -8.05 16.33 6.29
N ASP A 282 -8.74 16.20 7.41
CA ASP A 282 -8.70 14.98 8.24
C ASP A 282 -9.65 13.89 7.70
N ASP A 283 -9.54 12.68 8.27
CA ASP A 283 -10.35 11.50 7.93
C ASP A 283 -11.86 11.65 8.24
N LYS A 284 -12.26 12.78 8.80
CA LYS A 284 -13.65 13.12 9.14
C LYS A 284 -14.12 14.40 8.45
N GLY A 285 -13.31 14.94 7.52
CA GLY A 285 -13.65 16.06 6.66
C GLY A 285 -13.42 17.46 7.27
N ALA A 286 -12.79 17.58 8.46
CA ALA A 286 -12.41 18.90 8.98
C ALA A 286 -11.18 19.44 8.23
N ILE A 287 -11.11 20.75 8.04
CA ILE A 287 -10.12 21.43 7.20
C ILE A 287 -9.34 22.44 8.02
N GLY A 288 -8.01 22.41 7.89
CA GLY A 288 -7.09 23.44 8.35
C GLY A 288 -6.29 24.00 7.18
N GLN A 289 -5.93 25.27 7.24
CA GLN A 289 -5.22 25.94 6.15
C GLN A 289 -4.17 26.90 6.70
N ILE A 290 -3.03 27.01 6.02
CA ILE A 290 -1.98 27.99 6.30
C ILE A 290 -1.45 28.58 4.99
N THR A 291 -1.09 29.85 5.02
CA THR A 291 -0.42 30.54 3.92
C THR A 291 0.90 31.13 4.39
N LYS A 292 1.99 30.81 3.68
CA LYS A 292 3.34 31.37 3.91
C LYS A 292 3.81 32.15 2.71
N THR A 293 4.51 33.26 2.92
CA THR A 293 5.16 34.03 1.86
C THR A 293 6.56 33.48 1.63
N ILE A 294 6.91 33.22 0.38
CA ILE A 294 8.20 32.70 -0.07
C ILE A 294 8.80 33.70 -1.06
N THR A 295 10.07 34.06 -0.88
CA THR A 295 10.81 34.89 -1.85
C THR A 295 11.52 33.97 -2.84
N VAL A 296 11.19 34.10 -4.12
CA VAL A 296 11.84 33.42 -5.24
C VAL A 296 12.89 34.33 -5.82
N GLU A 297 14.16 33.93 -5.78
CA GLU A 297 15.29 34.70 -6.22
C GLU A 297 15.82 34.23 -7.58
N LYS A 298 16.68 35.03 -8.20
CA LYS A 298 17.42 34.59 -9.37
C LYS A 298 18.52 33.64 -8.94
N GLU A 299 18.57 32.45 -9.55
CA GLU A 299 19.67 31.53 -9.31
C GLU A 299 20.99 32.11 -9.78
N ILE A 300 21.94 32.30 -8.86
CA ILE A 300 23.29 32.85 -9.14
C ILE A 300 24.30 31.71 -9.26
N ALA A 301 24.15 30.68 -8.41
CA ALA A 301 24.89 29.43 -8.41
C ALA A 301 24.09 28.37 -7.64
N PHE A 302 24.39 27.13 -7.90
CA PHE A 302 23.90 26.01 -7.05
C PHE A 302 25.02 24.98 -6.88
N ALA A 303 24.94 24.22 -5.79
CA ALA A 303 25.87 23.14 -5.53
C ALA A 303 25.09 21.89 -5.09
N THR A 304 25.50 20.73 -5.59
CA THR A 304 24.95 19.43 -5.22
C THR A 304 26.03 18.51 -4.69
N ARG A 305 25.68 17.66 -3.74
CA ARG A 305 26.56 16.61 -3.20
C ARG A 305 25.98 15.26 -3.49
N THR A 306 26.83 14.34 -3.97
CA THR A 306 26.55 12.93 -4.10
C THR A 306 27.50 12.15 -3.22
N LEU A 307 26.99 11.10 -2.57
CA LEU A 307 27.77 10.17 -1.77
C LEU A 307 27.93 8.87 -2.54
N SER A 308 29.04 8.15 -2.38
CA SER A 308 29.19 6.81 -2.94
C SER A 308 28.41 5.75 -2.14
N THR A 309 27.99 6.09 -0.93
CA THR A 309 27.13 5.24 -0.09
C THR A 309 26.38 6.07 0.94
N THR A 310 25.16 5.62 1.28
CA THR A 310 24.37 6.16 2.38
C THR A 310 24.56 5.36 3.68
N HIS A 311 25.24 4.20 3.63
CA HIS A 311 25.51 3.35 4.77
C HIS A 311 26.99 3.03 4.86
N ALA A 312 27.57 3.19 6.04
CA ALA A 312 28.98 2.90 6.25
C ALA A 312 29.22 2.28 7.63
N ALA A 313 30.37 1.62 7.79
CA ALA A 313 30.80 1.05 9.06
C ALA A 313 31.98 1.86 9.66
N PRO A 314 32.19 1.84 10.99
CA PRO A 314 33.34 2.47 11.60
C PRO A 314 34.67 1.99 11.00
N GLY A 315 35.56 2.94 10.71
CA GLY A 315 36.88 2.66 10.12
C GLY A 315 36.87 2.47 8.60
N THR A 316 35.73 2.62 7.93
CA THR A 316 35.63 2.56 6.46
C THR A 316 35.77 3.93 5.82
N THR A 317 36.01 3.96 4.51
CA THR A 317 36.20 5.19 3.72
C THR A 317 35.20 5.18 2.57
N PHE A 318 34.46 6.28 2.39
CA PHE A 318 33.55 6.48 1.27
C PHE A 318 33.88 7.76 0.51
N ARG A 319 33.35 7.90 -0.70
CA ARG A 319 33.62 9.04 -1.60
C ARG A 319 32.48 10.04 -1.61
N VAL A 320 32.86 11.32 -1.61
CA VAL A 320 31.96 12.45 -1.75
C VAL A 320 32.31 13.23 -3.01
N THR A 321 31.32 13.61 -3.77
CA THR A 321 31.47 14.50 -4.94
C THR A 321 30.58 15.71 -4.76
N VAL A 322 31.15 16.90 -4.77
CA VAL A 322 30.42 18.18 -4.79
C VAL A 322 30.53 18.79 -6.17
N THR A 323 29.40 19.06 -6.80
CA THR A 323 29.31 19.74 -8.11
C THR A 323 28.77 21.12 -7.92
N ILE A 324 29.57 22.16 -8.25
CA ILE A 324 29.22 23.59 -8.15
C ILE A 324 28.97 24.11 -9.55
N SER A 325 27.77 24.57 -9.84
CA SER A 325 27.40 25.21 -11.13
C SER A 325 27.18 26.69 -10.94
N VAL A 326 27.87 27.49 -11.73
CA VAL A 326 27.91 28.96 -11.61
C VAL A 326 27.12 29.62 -12.75
N ARG A 327 26.11 30.40 -12.41
CA ARG A 327 25.26 31.13 -13.38
C ARG A 327 25.73 32.57 -13.58
N THR A 328 26.51 33.11 -12.65
CA THR A 328 27.12 34.43 -12.72
C THR A 328 28.59 34.28 -12.36
N SER A 329 29.50 34.92 -13.11
CA SER A 329 30.95 34.83 -12.83
C SER A 329 31.24 35.22 -11.39
N MET A 330 32.03 34.41 -10.70
CA MET A 330 32.35 34.57 -9.28
C MET A 330 33.83 34.66 -9.03
N SER A 331 34.24 35.60 -8.16
CA SER A 331 35.61 35.63 -7.60
C SER A 331 35.58 35.37 -6.10
N GLY A 332 36.61 34.67 -5.60
CA GLY A 332 36.65 34.24 -4.22
C GLY A 332 35.55 33.21 -3.89
N LEU A 333 35.19 32.36 -4.87
CA LEU A 333 34.29 31.24 -4.63
C LEU A 333 34.93 30.23 -3.67
N GLY A 334 34.22 29.90 -2.60
CA GLY A 334 34.64 28.91 -1.61
C GLY A 334 33.56 27.85 -1.42
N LEU A 335 34.00 26.65 -1.06
CA LEU A 335 33.19 25.56 -0.53
C LEU A 335 33.63 25.33 0.92
N ASP A 336 32.68 25.28 1.82
CA ASP A 336 32.83 24.99 3.23
C ASP A 336 31.98 23.76 3.56
N GLU A 337 32.63 22.65 3.93
CA GLU A 337 31.97 21.38 4.28
C GLU A 337 32.08 21.16 5.79
N ASP A 338 30.96 20.96 6.44
CA ASP A 338 30.84 20.69 7.87
C ASP A 338 30.50 19.20 8.06
N LEU A 339 31.51 18.44 8.47
CA LEU A 339 31.43 17.01 8.70
C LEU A 339 31.35 16.72 10.21
N PRO A 340 30.81 15.56 10.63
CA PRO A 340 30.86 15.13 12.02
C PRO A 340 32.29 15.11 12.57
N ALA A 341 32.40 15.37 13.88
CA ALA A 341 33.70 15.45 14.54
C ALA A 341 34.52 14.16 14.39
N ASN A 342 35.83 14.31 14.20
CA ASN A 342 36.83 13.25 14.00
C ASN A 342 36.72 12.49 12.67
N TRP A 343 35.86 12.94 11.72
CA TRP A 343 35.89 12.37 10.37
C TRP A 343 37.04 13.00 9.57
N GLU A 344 37.84 12.16 8.90
CA GLU A 344 38.99 12.61 8.15
C GLU A 344 38.65 12.81 6.67
N VAL A 345 39.08 13.95 6.10
CA VAL A 345 38.85 14.28 4.68
C VAL A 345 40.16 14.24 3.92
N THR A 346 40.19 13.45 2.85
CA THR A 346 41.33 13.36 1.92
C THR A 346 40.86 13.84 0.54
N PRO A 347 41.37 15.00 0.04
CA PRO A 347 41.00 15.48 -1.28
C PRO A 347 41.57 14.57 -2.38
N ILE A 348 40.74 14.23 -3.36
CA ILE A 348 41.10 13.43 -4.55
C ILE A 348 41.24 14.33 -5.76
N ASP A 349 40.23 15.19 -6.00
CA ASP A 349 40.25 16.20 -7.04
C ASP A 349 39.61 17.49 -6.50
N SER A 350 40.41 18.55 -6.40
CA SER A 350 39.94 19.86 -5.93
C SER A 350 39.47 20.78 -7.06
N ALA A 351 39.40 20.35 -8.31
CA ALA A 351 38.98 21.14 -9.48
C ALA A 351 39.71 22.48 -9.62
N GLY A 352 40.95 22.57 -9.17
CA GLY A 352 41.76 23.77 -9.16
C GLY A 352 41.57 24.68 -7.92
N ALA A 353 40.82 24.26 -6.92
CA ALA A 353 40.72 24.92 -5.63
C ALA A 353 41.87 24.51 -4.68
N THR A 354 42.22 25.39 -3.75
CA THR A 354 43.14 25.10 -2.64
C THR A 354 42.36 24.59 -1.46
N PHE A 355 42.74 23.43 -0.91
CA PHE A 355 42.10 22.78 0.23
C PHE A 355 42.80 23.12 1.56
N LYS A 356 41.98 23.39 2.60
CA LYS A 356 42.43 23.58 3.97
C LYS A 356 41.85 22.50 4.86
N ALA A 357 42.67 21.53 5.26
CA ALA A 357 42.25 20.35 6.01
C ALA A 357 41.67 20.69 7.40
N ALA A 358 42.24 21.68 8.10
CA ALA A 358 41.80 21.98 9.47
C ALA A 358 40.34 22.48 9.59
N THR A 359 39.75 22.95 8.50
CA THR A 359 38.39 23.49 8.47
C THR A 359 37.55 22.95 7.32
N THR A 360 38.05 21.94 6.61
CA THR A 360 37.39 21.28 5.46
C THR A 360 36.87 22.26 4.41
N GLN A 361 37.72 23.20 4.03
CA GLN A 361 37.37 24.30 3.13
C GLN A 361 38.20 24.26 1.84
N TRP A 362 37.53 24.56 0.72
CA TRP A 362 38.17 24.78 -0.60
C TRP A 362 37.94 26.22 -1.04
N ILE A 363 38.98 26.84 -1.57
CA ILE A 363 38.92 28.21 -2.14
C ILE A 363 39.47 28.21 -3.57
N PHE A 364 38.70 28.75 -4.53
CA PHE A 364 39.14 28.90 -5.90
C PHE A 364 39.97 30.19 -6.03
N PRO A 365 41.27 30.09 -6.36
CA PRO A 365 42.15 31.25 -6.47
C PRO A 365 41.92 32.04 -7.77
N THR A 366 41.07 31.56 -8.66
CA THR A 366 40.77 32.16 -9.95
C THR A 366 39.27 32.43 -10.08
N ILE A 367 38.90 33.35 -10.99
CA ILE A 367 37.49 33.59 -11.32
C ILE A 367 36.87 32.32 -11.93
N VAL A 368 35.76 31.89 -11.38
CA VAL A 368 34.91 30.86 -11.98
C VAL A 368 33.85 31.56 -12.82
N ARG A 369 33.87 31.34 -14.15
CA ARG A 369 33.03 32.08 -15.08
C ARG A 369 31.61 31.58 -15.14
N SER A 370 30.69 32.45 -15.52
CA SER A 370 29.30 32.07 -15.80
C SER A 370 29.23 30.88 -16.77
N GLY A 371 28.42 29.86 -16.44
CA GLY A 371 28.27 28.63 -17.19
C GLY A 371 29.31 27.56 -16.86
N GLU A 372 30.35 27.86 -16.07
CA GLU A 372 31.32 26.87 -15.65
C GLU A 372 30.77 25.99 -14.50
N THR A 373 31.20 24.72 -14.49
CA THR A 373 30.96 23.77 -13.43
C THR A 373 32.28 23.32 -12.82
N ARG A 374 32.35 23.22 -11.50
CA ARG A 374 33.48 22.70 -10.75
C ARG A 374 33.07 21.44 -9.98
N ARG A 375 33.87 20.37 -10.10
CA ARG A 375 33.58 19.10 -9.47
C ARG A 375 34.70 18.76 -8.48
N ILE A 376 34.43 18.95 -7.19
CA ILE A 376 35.35 18.61 -6.10
C ILE A 376 35.05 17.18 -5.67
N VAL A 377 36.08 16.35 -5.59
CA VAL A 377 36.00 14.95 -5.15
C VAL A 377 36.93 14.73 -3.96
N TYR A 378 36.40 14.15 -2.90
CA TYR A 378 37.18 13.81 -1.72
C TYR A 378 36.70 12.51 -1.09
N ASP A 379 37.58 11.83 -0.40
CA ASP A 379 37.28 10.64 0.39
C ASP A 379 37.13 11.04 1.86
N VAL A 380 36.14 10.43 2.52
CA VAL A 380 35.83 10.62 3.94
C VAL A 380 36.08 9.32 4.66
N THR A 381 36.96 9.34 5.65
CA THR A 381 37.25 8.17 6.52
C THR A 381 36.53 8.34 7.85
N ILE A 382 35.69 7.38 8.17
CA ILE A 382 34.92 7.33 9.42
C ILE A 382 35.84 6.87 10.53
N PRO A 383 35.82 7.49 11.74
CA PRO A 383 36.59 7.04 12.90
C PRO A 383 36.23 5.60 13.28
N LYS A 384 37.14 4.91 13.94
CA LYS A 384 36.87 3.59 14.56
C LYS A 384 35.84 3.75 15.68
N THR A 385 35.16 2.64 16.06
CA THR A 385 34.09 2.64 17.04
C THR A 385 34.40 3.33 18.36
N ASP A 386 35.65 3.20 18.84
CA ASP A 386 36.16 3.81 20.09
C ASP A 386 36.39 5.34 19.98
N GLN A 387 36.33 5.90 18.79
CA GLN A 387 36.56 7.31 18.47
C GLN A 387 35.32 8.02 17.92
N LEU A 388 34.24 7.27 17.67
CA LEU A 388 32.94 7.83 17.24
C LEU A 388 32.30 8.60 18.39
N ILE A 389 31.97 9.87 18.13
CA ILE A 389 31.22 10.71 19.07
C ILE A 389 29.74 10.55 18.76
N GLY A 390 29.00 9.97 19.70
CA GLY A 390 27.55 9.77 19.55
C GLY A 390 27.06 8.65 20.46
N GLY A 391 25.85 8.18 20.19
CA GLY A 391 25.22 7.06 20.89
C GLY A 391 25.60 5.68 20.35
N PRO A 392 24.89 4.63 20.78
CA PRO A 392 25.06 3.30 20.22
C PRO A 392 24.64 3.27 18.74
N LEU A 393 25.29 2.42 17.93
CA LEU A 393 24.92 2.19 16.53
C LEU A 393 23.63 1.35 16.44
N PRO A 394 22.79 1.56 15.40
CA PRO A 394 23.00 2.47 14.25
C PRO A 394 22.76 3.94 14.60
N GLN A 395 23.44 4.86 13.91
CA GLN A 395 23.30 6.29 14.10
C GLN A 395 23.45 7.05 12.78
N ASP A 396 22.58 8.03 12.56
CA ASP A 396 22.60 8.90 11.38
C ASP A 396 23.45 10.14 11.62
N PHE A 397 24.24 10.49 10.63
CA PHE A 397 25.07 11.69 10.59
C PHE A 397 24.77 12.49 9.32
N ASP A 398 24.66 13.80 9.48
CA ASP A 398 24.43 14.72 8.37
C ASP A 398 25.74 15.44 8.00
N ILE A 399 26.07 15.43 6.70
CA ILE A 399 27.11 16.25 6.11
C ILE A 399 26.46 17.50 5.57
N VAL A 400 26.80 18.66 6.11
CA VAL A 400 26.26 19.95 5.72
C VAL A 400 27.35 20.72 4.96
N GLY A 401 26.97 21.48 3.94
CA GLY A 401 27.94 22.29 3.20
C GLY A 401 27.34 23.53 2.62
N ARG A 402 28.17 24.50 2.32
CA ARG A 402 27.78 25.76 1.75
C ARG A 402 28.84 26.31 0.79
N ILE A 403 28.40 26.98 -0.25
CA ILE A 403 29.28 27.77 -1.11
C ILE A 403 29.03 29.24 -0.82
N SER A 404 30.11 30.03 -0.92
CA SER A 404 30.12 31.50 -0.76
C SER A 404 31.02 32.14 -1.78
N SER A 405 30.87 33.45 -2.04
CA SER A 405 31.79 34.19 -2.88
C SER A 405 31.86 35.66 -2.46
N THR A 406 32.96 36.34 -2.84
CA THR A 406 33.16 37.76 -2.52
C THR A 406 32.63 38.70 -3.59
N VAL A 407 32.53 38.23 -4.85
CA VAL A 407 31.97 39.01 -5.97
C VAL A 407 31.26 38.07 -6.95
N PRO A 408 29.93 38.13 -7.08
CA PRO A 408 29.02 38.90 -6.22
C PRO A 408 29.13 38.48 -4.75
N ASP A 409 28.76 39.35 -3.81
CA ASP A 409 28.76 38.99 -2.38
C ASP A 409 27.64 38.01 -2.07
N ILE A 410 28.02 36.75 -1.98
CA ILE A 410 27.13 35.64 -1.63
C ILE A 410 27.62 35.05 -0.32
N LYS A 411 26.80 35.21 0.72
CA LYS A 411 27.18 34.73 2.05
C LYS A 411 27.10 33.25 2.18
N GLU A 412 25.99 32.65 1.73
CA GLU A 412 25.76 31.20 1.88
C GLU A 412 24.73 30.68 0.87
N ILE A 413 25.11 29.71 0.05
CA ILE A 413 24.21 28.86 -0.72
C ILE A 413 24.45 27.43 -0.25
N PRO A 414 23.43 26.69 0.22
CA PRO A 414 23.62 25.34 0.71
C PRO A 414 24.06 24.39 -0.40
N VAL A 415 24.86 23.40 -0.05
CA VAL A 415 25.14 22.24 -0.91
C VAL A 415 24.01 21.23 -0.69
N LEU A 416 23.22 21.00 -1.73
CA LEU A 416 22.08 20.11 -1.67
C LEU A 416 22.52 18.65 -1.81
N GLY A 417 21.96 17.77 -0.99
CA GLY A 417 22.06 16.33 -1.16
C GLY A 417 21.23 15.81 -2.34
N GLU A 418 21.28 14.54 -2.62
CA GLU A 418 20.55 13.90 -3.73
C GLU A 418 19.01 14.01 -3.60
N THR A 419 18.50 14.17 -2.38
CA THR A 419 17.08 14.39 -2.07
C THR A 419 16.68 15.87 -2.10
N ASN A 420 17.57 16.77 -2.58
CA ASN A 420 17.43 18.23 -2.54
C ASN A 420 17.36 18.81 -1.11
N GLU A 421 17.75 18.07 -0.09
CA GLU A 421 17.92 18.58 1.27
C GLU A 421 19.24 19.34 1.41
N PRO A 422 19.36 20.32 2.33
CA PRO A 422 20.60 21.09 2.53
C PRO A 422 21.68 20.29 3.28
N PHE A 423 21.54 18.99 3.29
CA PHE A 423 22.50 18.04 3.87
C PHE A 423 22.49 16.73 3.08
N SER A 424 23.51 15.90 3.29
CA SER A 424 23.51 14.50 2.86
C SER A 424 23.67 13.62 4.09
N ARG A 425 22.83 12.60 4.22
CA ARG A 425 22.80 11.72 5.39
C ARG A 425 23.59 10.44 5.16
N VAL A 426 24.36 10.04 6.17
CA VAL A 426 25.06 8.76 6.20
C VAL A 426 24.66 8.02 7.48
N SER A 427 24.13 6.82 7.34
CA SER A 427 23.83 5.93 8.46
C SER A 427 25.05 5.09 8.81
N ILE A 428 25.60 5.29 10.00
CA ILE A 428 26.68 4.46 10.50
C ILE A 428 26.09 3.25 11.18
N VAL A 429 26.43 2.07 10.66
CA VAL A 429 25.89 0.77 11.09
C VAL A 429 27.01 -0.15 11.52
N THR A 430 26.73 -1.10 12.42
CA THR A 430 27.70 -2.12 12.79
C THR A 430 27.93 -3.09 11.63
N CYS A 431 26.87 -3.42 10.92
CA CYS A 431 26.85 -4.34 9.78
C CYS A 431 26.12 -3.69 8.61
N LEU A 432 26.66 -3.77 7.41
CA LEU A 432 26.01 -3.25 6.22
C LEU A 432 24.76 -4.09 5.88
N PRO A 433 23.67 -3.47 5.43
CA PRO A 433 22.59 -4.20 4.80
C PRO A 433 23.07 -4.98 3.57
N ALA A 434 22.56 -6.20 3.35
CA ALA A 434 23.07 -7.06 2.28
C ALA A 434 23.02 -6.41 0.88
N PRO A 435 21.99 -5.67 0.45
CA PRO A 435 22.02 -4.97 -0.84
C PRO A 435 23.16 -3.94 -0.94
N VAL A 436 23.42 -3.19 0.12
CA VAL A 436 24.52 -2.20 0.18
C VAL A 436 25.87 -2.91 0.13
N ALA A 437 26.05 -3.98 0.89
CA ALA A 437 27.28 -4.76 0.87
C ALA A 437 27.57 -5.34 -0.53
N ILE A 438 26.56 -5.83 -1.24
CA ILE A 438 26.71 -6.36 -2.60
C ILE A 438 27.03 -5.24 -3.61
N ALA A 439 26.39 -4.08 -3.53
CA ALA A 439 26.67 -2.95 -4.42
C ALA A 439 28.13 -2.46 -4.29
N HIS A 440 28.71 -2.60 -3.11
CA HIS A 440 30.09 -2.20 -2.82
C HIS A 440 31.08 -3.37 -2.77
N LEU A 441 30.68 -4.55 -3.25
CA LEU A 441 31.53 -5.73 -3.28
C LEU A 441 32.49 -5.64 -4.48
N ASP A 442 33.78 -5.57 -4.22
CA ASP A 442 34.80 -5.89 -5.21
C ASP A 442 34.82 -7.40 -5.43
N THR A 443 34.27 -7.85 -6.55
CA THR A 443 34.13 -9.26 -6.88
C THR A 443 35.46 -9.95 -7.15
N ALA A 444 36.53 -9.19 -7.46
CA ALA A 444 37.87 -9.74 -7.69
C ALA A 444 38.60 -10.07 -6.38
N THR A 445 38.45 -9.21 -5.37
CA THR A 445 39.12 -9.37 -4.05
C THR A 445 38.20 -9.94 -2.98
N ASN A 446 36.88 -9.98 -3.24
CA ASN A 446 35.83 -10.37 -2.30
C ASN A 446 35.85 -9.51 -1.01
N THR A 447 36.09 -8.20 -1.17
CA THR A 447 36.13 -7.22 -0.09
C THR A 447 35.17 -6.05 -0.38
N ILE A 448 34.76 -5.34 0.69
CA ILE A 448 33.86 -4.17 0.54
C ILE A 448 34.69 -2.92 0.24
N ASP A 449 34.36 -2.21 -0.82
CA ASP A 449 34.89 -0.89 -1.18
C ASP A 449 33.74 0.13 -1.31
N LEU A 450 33.46 0.87 -0.24
CA LEU A 450 32.38 1.88 -0.21
C LEU A 450 32.62 3.09 -1.13
N ARG A 451 33.74 3.14 -1.86
CA ARG A 451 33.99 4.16 -2.89
C ARG A 451 33.39 3.79 -4.25
N MET A 452 32.92 2.57 -4.41
CA MET A 452 32.16 2.14 -5.59
C MET A 452 30.78 2.80 -5.61
N SER A 453 30.11 2.78 -6.76
CA SER A 453 28.73 3.27 -6.87
C SER A 453 27.73 2.32 -6.20
N GLU A 454 26.58 2.83 -5.81
CA GLU A 454 25.48 2.05 -5.25
C GLU A 454 24.66 1.28 -6.31
N GLU A 455 25.08 1.30 -7.58
CA GLU A 455 24.51 0.47 -8.65
C GLU A 455 25.09 -0.95 -8.59
N ILE A 456 24.21 -1.94 -8.58
CA ILE A 456 24.62 -3.35 -8.60
C ILE A 456 24.96 -3.76 -10.03
N THR A 457 26.20 -4.14 -10.27
CA THR A 457 26.67 -4.69 -11.54
C THR A 457 26.18 -6.13 -11.74
N PHE A 458 26.26 -6.63 -12.97
CA PHE A 458 25.94 -8.02 -13.27
C PHE A 458 26.81 -9.01 -12.48
N ASP A 459 28.13 -8.75 -12.37
CA ASP A 459 29.05 -9.63 -11.64
C ASP A 459 28.75 -9.66 -10.13
N GLN A 460 28.39 -8.52 -9.55
CA GLN A 460 27.97 -8.43 -8.14
C GLN A 460 26.66 -9.18 -7.90
N MET A 461 25.68 -9.05 -8.80
CA MET A 461 24.43 -9.81 -8.72
C MET A 461 24.69 -11.32 -8.83
N GLN A 462 25.54 -11.76 -9.76
CA GLN A 462 25.93 -13.18 -9.88
C GLN A 462 26.62 -13.69 -8.63
N ARG A 463 27.46 -12.85 -8.02
CA ARG A 463 28.13 -13.18 -6.76
C ARG A 463 27.16 -13.30 -5.59
N ALA A 464 26.14 -12.43 -5.53
CA ALA A 464 25.05 -12.52 -4.55
C ALA A 464 24.27 -13.84 -4.70
N VAL A 465 23.96 -14.23 -5.94
CA VAL A 465 23.33 -15.53 -6.22
C VAL A 465 24.17 -16.68 -5.70
N ALA A 466 25.50 -16.64 -5.92
CA ALA A 466 26.41 -17.65 -5.41
C ALA A 466 26.43 -17.72 -3.88
N PHE A 467 26.53 -16.57 -3.17
CA PHE A 467 26.45 -16.53 -1.70
C PHE A 467 25.16 -17.16 -1.18
N TRP A 468 24.02 -16.86 -1.84
CA TRP A 468 22.74 -17.43 -1.46
C TRP A 468 22.65 -18.94 -1.71
N GLN A 469 23.18 -19.44 -2.84
CA GLN A 469 23.15 -20.86 -3.18
C GLN A 469 24.03 -21.70 -2.21
N GLU A 470 25.17 -21.16 -1.83
CA GLU A 470 26.19 -21.81 -1.01
C GLU A 470 25.98 -21.60 0.50
N ASP A 471 24.97 -20.83 0.91
CA ASP A 471 24.77 -20.38 2.30
C ASP A 471 26.01 -19.72 2.91
N THR A 472 26.83 -19.06 2.08
CA THR A 472 28.05 -18.39 2.53
C THR A 472 27.77 -16.94 2.93
N PRO A 473 28.40 -16.42 4.01
CA PRO A 473 28.21 -15.05 4.44
C PRO A 473 28.68 -14.03 3.41
N VAL A 474 27.92 -12.92 3.30
CA VAL A 474 28.33 -11.78 2.49
C VAL A 474 29.33 -10.94 3.28
N PRO A 475 30.50 -10.54 2.70
CA PRO A 475 31.42 -9.63 3.35
C PRO A 475 30.73 -8.34 3.82
N GLY A 476 31.06 -7.86 5.02
CA GLY A 476 30.53 -6.62 5.57
C GLY A 476 29.16 -6.71 6.25
N THR A 477 28.47 -7.87 6.20
CA THR A 477 27.16 -8.08 6.83
C THR A 477 27.25 -8.73 8.21
N CYS A 478 28.42 -8.73 8.85
CA CYS A 478 28.68 -9.42 10.13
C CYS A 478 28.39 -10.92 10.06
N ASP A 479 28.89 -11.55 9.03
CA ASP A 479 28.77 -12.99 8.77
C ASP A 479 27.33 -13.51 8.63
N ALA A 480 26.38 -12.62 8.32
CA ALA A 480 25.01 -13.03 8.02
C ALA A 480 24.92 -13.68 6.64
N PRO A 481 24.29 -14.87 6.53
CA PRO A 481 23.97 -15.47 5.23
C PRO A 481 22.95 -14.61 4.49
N LEU A 482 23.01 -14.63 3.16
CA LEU A 482 22.05 -13.88 2.33
C LEU A 482 20.68 -14.58 2.33
N ASP A 483 19.66 -13.93 2.84
CA ASP A 483 18.28 -14.42 2.79
C ASP A 483 17.64 -14.19 1.41
N LEU A 484 16.53 -14.87 1.15
CA LEU A 484 15.85 -14.81 -0.14
C LEU A 484 15.25 -13.42 -0.43
N GLU A 485 14.74 -12.71 0.59
CA GLU A 485 14.16 -11.38 0.41
C GLU A 485 15.23 -10.35 0.02
N SER A 486 16.36 -10.37 0.69
CA SER A 486 17.51 -9.55 0.33
C SER A 486 18.03 -9.87 -1.09
N LEU A 487 18.05 -11.14 -1.48
CA LEU A 487 18.45 -11.53 -2.85
C LEU A 487 17.45 -11.03 -3.89
N LYS A 488 16.13 -11.17 -3.65
CA LYS A 488 15.09 -10.62 -4.55
C LYS A 488 15.28 -9.11 -4.71
N GLN A 489 15.56 -8.41 -3.63
CA GLN A 489 15.83 -6.97 -3.65
C GLN A 489 17.06 -6.63 -4.49
N ILE A 490 18.18 -7.32 -4.29
CA ILE A 490 19.42 -7.16 -5.05
C ILE A 490 19.16 -7.34 -6.56
N VAL A 491 18.50 -8.44 -6.92
CA VAL A 491 18.16 -8.72 -8.32
C VAL A 491 17.24 -7.65 -8.91
N ALA A 492 16.24 -7.18 -8.14
CA ALA A 492 15.32 -6.14 -8.59
C ALA A 492 16.04 -4.80 -8.80
N HIS A 493 16.93 -4.37 -7.90
CA HIS A 493 17.74 -3.15 -8.06
C HIS A 493 18.62 -3.23 -9.32
N HIS A 494 19.31 -4.36 -9.52
CA HIS A 494 20.13 -4.56 -10.71
C HIS A 494 19.29 -4.49 -12.01
N LEU A 495 18.19 -5.24 -12.08
CA LEU A 495 17.38 -5.34 -13.29
C LEU A 495 16.59 -4.05 -13.61
N ALA A 496 16.20 -3.30 -12.60
CA ALA A 496 15.53 -2.01 -12.74
C ALA A 496 16.53 -0.86 -12.99
N ASN A 497 17.84 -1.11 -12.86
CA ASN A 497 18.90 -0.11 -12.92
C ASN A 497 18.68 1.03 -11.92
N VAL A 498 18.31 0.69 -10.69
CA VAL A 498 18.05 1.62 -9.58
C VAL A 498 19.11 1.38 -8.50
N PRO A 499 19.88 2.40 -8.09
CA PRO A 499 20.83 2.29 -6.98
C PRO A 499 20.18 1.82 -5.69
N VAL A 500 20.91 1.13 -4.82
CA VAL A 500 20.37 0.53 -3.57
C VAL A 500 19.95 1.57 -2.53
N ASP A 501 20.40 2.81 -2.64
CA ASP A 501 20.01 3.95 -1.80
C ASP A 501 18.66 4.56 -2.19
N ARG A 502 18.09 4.15 -3.32
CA ARG A 502 16.81 4.64 -3.83
C ARG A 502 15.72 3.58 -3.72
N ALA A 503 14.55 4.02 -3.31
CA ALA A 503 13.39 3.13 -3.31
C ALA A 503 13.05 2.67 -4.73
N LEU A 504 12.78 1.38 -4.88
CA LEU A 504 12.21 0.85 -6.12
C LEU A 504 10.78 1.38 -6.31
N PRO A 505 10.31 1.58 -7.55
CA PRO A 505 8.96 2.06 -7.83
C PRO A 505 7.91 1.13 -7.19
N GLU A 506 6.96 1.68 -6.44
CA GLU A 506 5.84 0.92 -5.89
C GLU A 506 4.78 0.70 -6.98
N ASP A 507 4.45 -0.56 -7.28
CA ASP A 507 3.30 -0.95 -8.09
C ASP A 507 2.52 -2.04 -7.34
N ALA A 508 1.34 -1.71 -6.86
CA ALA A 508 0.51 -2.57 -6.00
C ALA A 508 -0.45 -3.50 -6.78
N SER A 509 -0.17 -3.80 -8.04
CA SER A 509 -1.06 -4.61 -8.89
C SER A 509 -0.59 -6.06 -9.03
N VAL A 510 -1.53 -6.97 -9.34
CA VAL A 510 -1.24 -8.38 -9.65
C VAL A 510 -0.23 -8.46 -10.80
N GLY A 511 0.94 -9.06 -10.54
CA GLY A 511 2.05 -9.09 -11.49
C GLY A 511 2.06 -10.30 -12.42
N GLY A 512 1.43 -11.43 -12.02
CA GLY A 512 1.45 -12.66 -12.81
C GLY A 512 0.75 -13.83 -12.13
N ALA A 513 0.78 -14.98 -12.81
CA ALA A 513 0.24 -16.24 -12.30
C ALA A 513 1.13 -17.41 -12.75
N ALA A 514 1.10 -18.51 -12.00
CA ALA A 514 1.80 -19.73 -12.34
C ALA A 514 0.88 -20.95 -12.37
N THR A 515 1.17 -21.89 -13.25
CA THR A 515 0.48 -23.16 -13.34
C THR A 515 1.48 -24.31 -13.35
N ARG A 516 1.12 -25.42 -12.70
CA ARG A 516 1.94 -26.64 -12.63
C ARG A 516 1.34 -27.75 -13.48
N ALA A 517 2.19 -28.50 -14.16
CA ALA A 517 1.87 -29.77 -14.76
C ALA A 517 2.80 -30.85 -14.20
N ILE A 518 2.23 -31.90 -13.61
CA ILE A 518 2.95 -33.07 -13.09
C ILE A 518 2.98 -34.12 -14.19
N LEU A 519 4.19 -34.57 -14.55
CA LEU A 519 4.46 -35.53 -15.60
C LEU A 519 5.02 -36.81 -14.98
N THR A 520 4.14 -37.66 -14.50
CA THR A 520 4.50 -38.98 -13.95
C THR A 520 4.78 -39.99 -15.07
N PRO A 521 5.65 -40.97 -14.84
CA PRO A 521 5.89 -42.05 -15.80
C PRO A 521 4.65 -42.95 -16.02
N LEU A 522 3.79 -43.04 -15.01
CA LEU A 522 2.56 -43.83 -15.07
C LEU A 522 1.32 -42.91 -15.09
N PRO A 523 0.20 -43.36 -15.67
CA PRO A 523 -1.06 -42.61 -15.67
C PRO A 523 -1.59 -42.35 -14.26
N PHE A 524 -2.56 -41.41 -14.15
CA PHE A 524 -3.22 -41.02 -12.91
C PHE A 524 -2.28 -40.43 -11.84
N TYR A 525 -1.20 -39.77 -12.30
CA TYR A 525 -0.16 -39.18 -11.42
C TYR A 525 0.45 -40.20 -10.45
N GLN A 526 0.62 -41.48 -10.92
CA GLN A 526 1.18 -42.56 -10.11
C GLN A 526 2.70 -42.59 -10.17
N VAL A 527 3.29 -42.79 -8.99
CA VAL A 527 4.72 -43.09 -8.78
C VAL A 527 4.80 -44.48 -8.18
N TYR A 528 5.42 -45.40 -8.93
CA TYR A 528 5.50 -46.83 -8.56
C TYR A 528 6.90 -47.18 -8.09
N LEU A 529 7.06 -47.41 -6.76
CA LEU A 529 8.35 -47.54 -6.13
C LEU A 529 9.13 -48.81 -6.48
N ARG A 530 8.44 -49.88 -6.97
CA ARG A 530 9.05 -51.17 -7.23
C ARG A 530 9.64 -51.37 -8.62
N ALA A 531 9.43 -50.45 -9.54
CA ALA A 531 10.02 -50.53 -10.89
C ALA A 531 11.21 -49.58 -11.04
N PRO A 532 12.26 -49.94 -11.79
CA PRO A 532 13.33 -49.03 -12.11
C PRO A 532 12.81 -47.76 -12.79
N GLY A 533 13.17 -46.58 -12.24
CA GLY A 533 12.69 -45.28 -12.69
C GLY A 533 11.23 -44.96 -12.40
N GLY A 534 10.48 -45.88 -11.76
CA GLY A 534 9.10 -45.65 -11.37
C GLY A 534 8.91 -44.67 -10.21
N ASN A 535 9.96 -44.41 -9.46
CA ASN A 535 10.04 -43.46 -8.35
C ASN A 535 10.49 -42.05 -8.82
N ILE A 536 10.60 -41.81 -10.12
CA ILE A 536 11.04 -40.53 -10.68
C ILE A 536 9.90 -39.96 -11.53
N PHE A 537 9.62 -38.66 -11.33
CA PHE A 537 8.67 -37.92 -12.16
C PHE A 537 9.16 -36.50 -12.45
N ARG A 538 8.54 -35.85 -13.40
CA ARG A 538 8.89 -34.49 -13.79
C ARG A 538 7.77 -33.53 -13.50
N VAL A 539 8.14 -32.30 -13.20
CA VAL A 539 7.21 -31.20 -12.97
C VAL A 539 7.58 -30.04 -13.88
N ARG A 540 6.59 -29.50 -14.55
CA ARG A 540 6.72 -28.27 -15.31
C ARG A 540 5.89 -27.20 -14.64
N VAL A 541 6.53 -26.08 -14.29
CA VAL A 541 5.83 -24.87 -13.83
C VAL A 541 5.96 -23.81 -14.90
N GLU A 542 4.84 -23.27 -15.35
CA GLU A 542 4.77 -22.18 -16.31
C GLU A 542 4.32 -20.91 -15.60
N VAL A 543 5.15 -19.88 -15.58
CA VAL A 543 4.86 -18.55 -15.06
C VAL A 543 4.45 -17.65 -16.23
N ARG A 544 3.30 -16.99 -16.12
CA ARG A 544 2.81 -15.96 -17.02
C ARG A 544 2.92 -14.60 -16.36
N ALA A 545 3.72 -13.72 -16.95
CA ALA A 545 3.85 -12.34 -16.49
C ALA A 545 2.72 -11.47 -17.07
N GLU A 546 2.00 -10.76 -16.25
CA GLU A 546 1.01 -9.75 -16.67
C GLU A 546 1.63 -8.35 -16.71
N LYS A 547 2.69 -8.13 -15.94
CA LYS A 547 3.56 -6.96 -15.94
C LYS A 547 5.02 -7.36 -16.06
N ASP A 548 5.90 -6.39 -16.19
CA ASP A 548 7.34 -6.60 -16.07
C ASP A 548 7.67 -7.06 -14.66
N LEU A 549 8.29 -8.24 -14.52
CA LEU A 549 8.65 -8.81 -13.21
C LEU A 549 10.14 -8.73 -12.98
N PHE A 550 10.53 -8.28 -11.78
CA PHE A 550 11.91 -8.16 -11.33
C PHE A 550 12.09 -8.88 -9.99
N GLY A 551 13.12 -9.69 -9.86
CA GLY A 551 13.33 -10.50 -8.66
C GLY A 551 12.22 -11.54 -8.43
N LEU A 552 11.75 -12.20 -9.52
CA LEU A 552 10.76 -13.27 -9.44
C LEU A 552 11.41 -14.53 -8.86
N THR A 553 10.70 -15.16 -7.94
CA THR A 553 11.07 -16.47 -7.37
C THR A 553 9.94 -17.48 -7.54
N LEU A 554 10.32 -18.75 -7.61
CA LEU A 554 9.43 -19.89 -7.48
C LEU A 554 9.95 -20.77 -6.33
N THR A 555 9.13 -21.00 -5.33
CA THR A 555 9.43 -21.92 -4.23
C THR A 555 8.46 -23.09 -4.26
N GLU A 556 8.99 -24.31 -4.31
CA GLU A 556 8.20 -25.54 -4.31
C GLU A 556 8.32 -26.26 -2.96
N LYS A 557 7.18 -26.56 -2.34
CA LYS A 557 7.10 -27.34 -1.09
C LYS A 557 6.77 -28.79 -1.42
N LEU A 558 7.79 -29.63 -1.28
CA LEU A 558 7.71 -31.08 -1.45
C LEU A 558 7.91 -31.77 -0.09
N PRO A 559 7.54 -33.06 0.06
CA PRO A 559 7.91 -33.85 1.24
C PRO A 559 9.42 -33.84 1.47
N GLU A 560 9.85 -33.79 2.75
CA GLU A 560 11.25 -33.52 3.16
C GLU A 560 12.31 -34.42 2.53
N ARG A 561 11.98 -35.68 2.22
CA ARG A 561 12.92 -36.67 1.69
C ARG A 561 12.98 -36.74 0.17
N TRP A 562 12.13 -35.93 -0.53
CA TRP A 562 12.07 -35.94 -1.97
C TRP A 562 13.17 -35.04 -2.56
N GLU A 563 13.95 -35.59 -3.49
CA GLU A 563 15.04 -34.83 -4.13
C GLU A 563 14.56 -34.13 -5.40
N VAL A 564 14.92 -32.86 -5.53
CA VAL A 564 14.61 -32.04 -6.70
C VAL A 564 15.88 -31.83 -7.53
N LYS A 565 15.79 -32.11 -8.82
CA LYS A 565 16.87 -31.88 -9.79
C LYS A 565 16.36 -31.00 -10.93
N PRO A 566 16.86 -29.79 -11.10
CA PRO A 566 16.54 -28.96 -12.25
C PRO A 566 16.97 -29.66 -13.55
N LEU A 567 16.10 -29.67 -14.56
CA LEU A 567 16.39 -30.18 -15.90
C LEU A 567 16.57 -29.06 -16.92
N GLU A 568 15.62 -28.13 -16.92
CA GLU A 568 15.67 -26.91 -17.69
C GLU A 568 15.13 -25.78 -16.79
N SER A 569 15.97 -24.86 -16.43
CA SER A 569 15.54 -23.55 -15.95
C SER A 569 15.55 -22.66 -17.20
N GLY A 570 14.40 -22.50 -17.85
CA GLY A 570 14.32 -21.65 -19.05
C GLY A 570 15.10 -20.35 -18.81
N THR A 571 16.28 -20.25 -19.38
CA THR A 571 17.23 -19.14 -19.38
C THR A 571 17.25 -18.30 -18.09
N SER A 572 18.34 -18.33 -17.31
CA SER A 572 18.67 -17.38 -16.23
C SER A 572 17.94 -17.52 -14.89
N ALA A 573 17.44 -18.71 -14.52
CA ALA A 573 16.99 -18.95 -13.15
C ALA A 573 18.07 -19.72 -12.35
N ALA A 574 18.51 -19.17 -11.23
CA ALA A 574 19.38 -19.86 -10.29
C ALA A 574 18.53 -20.69 -9.30
N PHE A 575 18.99 -21.87 -8.95
CA PHE A 575 18.30 -22.81 -8.08
C PHE A 575 19.07 -23.05 -6.78
N LYS A 576 18.37 -23.00 -5.64
CA LYS A 576 18.89 -23.40 -4.33
C LYS A 576 18.24 -24.71 -3.88
N GLN A 577 19.05 -25.76 -3.78
CA GLN A 577 18.63 -27.12 -3.44
C GLN A 577 17.99 -27.20 -2.04
N SER A 578 18.58 -26.57 -1.04
CA SER A 578 18.12 -26.65 0.35
C SER A 578 16.73 -26.02 0.58
N ALA A 579 16.29 -25.16 -0.31
CA ALA A 579 15.00 -24.46 -0.21
C ALA A 579 14.01 -24.83 -1.33
N ASN A 580 14.41 -25.66 -2.31
CA ASN A 580 13.66 -25.91 -3.53
C ASN A 580 13.15 -24.62 -4.20
N THR A 581 14.03 -23.62 -4.27
CA THR A 581 13.67 -22.27 -4.74
C THR A 581 14.50 -21.88 -5.95
N TRP A 582 13.82 -21.35 -6.97
CA TRP A 582 14.41 -20.71 -8.14
C TRP A 582 14.29 -19.21 -8.03
N ILE A 583 15.31 -18.46 -8.40
CA ILE A 583 15.27 -17.01 -8.58
C ILE A 583 15.64 -16.68 -10.03
N PHE A 584 14.81 -15.87 -10.69
CA PHE A 584 15.07 -15.39 -12.03
C PHE A 584 15.98 -14.15 -11.96
N THR A 585 17.16 -14.27 -12.60
CA THR A 585 18.17 -13.20 -12.65
C THR A 585 18.05 -12.32 -13.89
N GLU A 586 16.93 -12.45 -14.62
CA GLU A 586 16.54 -11.59 -15.73
C GLU A 586 15.15 -11.00 -15.51
N LYS A 587 14.91 -9.83 -16.11
CA LYS A 587 13.59 -9.23 -16.18
C LYS A 587 12.67 -10.13 -17.02
N ILE A 588 11.47 -10.42 -16.51
CA ILE A 588 10.45 -11.14 -17.28
C ILE A 588 9.45 -10.11 -17.81
N PRO A 589 9.45 -9.83 -19.12
CA PRO A 589 8.59 -8.81 -19.71
C PRO A 589 7.10 -9.16 -19.62
N ALA A 590 6.25 -8.15 -19.48
CA ALA A 590 4.80 -8.28 -19.54
C ALA A 590 4.34 -9.07 -20.79
N GLY A 591 3.32 -9.91 -20.62
CA GLY A 591 2.77 -10.75 -21.68
C GLY A 591 3.60 -11.99 -22.04
N THR A 592 4.77 -12.19 -21.44
CA THR A 592 5.64 -13.35 -21.70
C THR A 592 5.37 -14.51 -20.75
N ARG A 593 5.89 -15.69 -21.13
CA ARG A 593 5.86 -16.88 -20.29
C ARG A 593 7.27 -17.39 -20.06
N ARG A 594 7.49 -17.97 -18.88
CA ARG A 594 8.71 -18.69 -18.51
C ARG A 594 8.34 -20.06 -17.98
N SER A 595 9.13 -21.07 -18.31
CA SER A 595 8.90 -22.44 -17.88
C SER A 595 10.11 -22.95 -17.11
N ILE A 596 9.86 -23.58 -15.98
CA ILE A 596 10.83 -24.34 -15.20
C ILE A 596 10.44 -25.81 -15.32
N LEU A 597 11.39 -26.65 -15.69
CA LEU A 597 11.25 -28.10 -15.73
C LEU A 597 12.25 -28.73 -14.75
N TYR A 598 11.75 -29.54 -13.84
CA TYR A 598 12.57 -30.24 -12.86
C TYR A 598 12.10 -31.68 -12.69
N GLU A 599 13.01 -32.52 -12.23
CA GLU A 599 12.80 -33.94 -11.92
C GLU A 599 12.75 -34.11 -10.39
N VAL A 600 11.82 -34.93 -9.96
CA VAL A 600 11.65 -35.28 -8.54
C VAL A 600 11.91 -36.76 -8.38
N THR A 601 12.78 -37.11 -7.43
CA THR A 601 13.05 -38.49 -7.03
C THR A 601 12.39 -38.74 -5.68
N VAL A 602 11.47 -39.69 -5.65
CA VAL A 602 10.81 -40.16 -4.42
C VAL A 602 11.64 -41.29 -3.81
N PRO A 603 11.92 -41.29 -2.50
CA PRO A 603 12.60 -42.39 -1.83
C PRO A 603 11.88 -43.72 -2.04
N THR A 604 12.64 -44.80 -2.24
CA THR A 604 12.05 -46.15 -2.49
C THR A 604 11.36 -46.76 -1.27
N ASP A 605 11.60 -46.18 -0.09
CA ASP A 605 10.98 -46.54 1.19
C ASP A 605 9.90 -45.53 1.63
N GLU A 606 9.41 -44.70 0.71
CA GLU A 606 8.39 -43.70 1.00
C GLU A 606 7.05 -44.36 1.38
N ILE A 607 6.28 -43.64 2.19
CA ILE A 607 4.95 -44.14 2.62
C ILE A 607 4.00 -44.08 1.44
N ILE A 608 3.23 -45.17 1.25
CA ILE A 608 2.23 -45.27 0.20
C ILE A 608 1.03 -44.41 0.55
N SER A 609 0.90 -43.29 -0.13
CA SER A 609 -0.11 -42.26 0.11
C SER A 609 -0.21 -41.29 -1.07
N PRO A 610 -1.30 -40.58 -1.27
CA PRO A 610 -1.30 -39.37 -2.06
C PRO A 610 -0.53 -38.26 -1.34
N TYR A 611 0.33 -37.56 -2.08
CA TYR A 611 1.12 -36.43 -1.60
C TYR A 611 0.77 -35.17 -2.38
N THR A 612 0.67 -34.06 -1.68
CA THR A 612 0.37 -32.76 -2.28
C THR A 612 1.67 -31.95 -2.44
N ILE A 613 1.90 -31.44 -3.65
CA ILE A 613 2.96 -30.48 -3.94
C ILE A 613 2.36 -29.09 -3.96
N GLN A 614 2.90 -28.20 -3.15
CA GLN A 614 2.49 -26.79 -3.12
C GLN A 614 3.61 -25.93 -3.69
N GLY A 615 3.27 -24.82 -4.31
CA GLY A 615 4.26 -23.88 -4.83
C GLY A 615 3.78 -22.44 -4.73
N LEU A 616 4.74 -21.56 -4.62
CA LEU A 616 4.53 -20.13 -4.47
C LEU A 616 5.43 -19.39 -5.46
N ILE A 617 4.86 -18.44 -6.19
CA ILE A 617 5.63 -17.44 -6.92
C ILE A 617 5.55 -16.12 -6.20
N GLU A 618 6.68 -15.43 -6.12
CA GLU A 618 6.78 -14.10 -5.52
C GLU A 618 7.62 -13.21 -6.42
N SER A 619 7.29 -11.93 -6.50
CA SER A 619 8.11 -10.92 -7.18
C SER A 619 8.38 -9.76 -6.24
N PHE A 620 9.58 -9.20 -6.33
CA PHE A 620 9.94 -8.03 -5.55
C PHE A 620 9.38 -6.75 -6.18
N LEU A 621 9.34 -6.69 -7.52
CA LEU A 621 8.80 -5.55 -8.24
C LEU A 621 8.05 -6.02 -9.52
N PRO A 622 6.73 -5.77 -9.68
CA PRO A 622 5.81 -5.32 -8.61
C PRO A 622 5.78 -6.34 -7.47
N ARG A 623 5.49 -5.89 -6.26
CA ARG A 623 5.43 -6.79 -5.11
C ARG A 623 4.13 -7.57 -5.15
N PHE A 624 4.21 -8.86 -5.39
CA PHE A 624 3.07 -9.77 -5.36
C PHE A 624 3.48 -11.19 -4.96
N GLU A 625 2.51 -11.94 -4.51
CA GLU A 625 2.60 -13.35 -4.16
C GLU A 625 1.41 -14.09 -4.79
N SER A 626 1.64 -15.27 -5.35
CA SER A 626 0.58 -16.11 -5.92
C SER A 626 0.92 -17.59 -5.80
N GLU A 627 -0.07 -18.39 -5.40
CA GLU A 627 0.08 -19.84 -5.40
C GLU A 627 0.18 -20.39 -6.83
N VAL A 628 0.96 -21.47 -6.98
CA VAL A 628 1.06 -22.21 -8.24
C VAL A 628 -0.19 -23.08 -8.38
N GLY A 629 -1.03 -22.77 -9.38
CA GLY A 629 -2.28 -23.47 -9.63
C GLY A 629 -2.10 -24.80 -10.38
N GLN A 630 -3.22 -25.52 -10.59
CA GLN A 630 -3.37 -26.82 -11.24
C GLN A 630 -2.72 -27.98 -10.49
N ASP A 631 -2.25 -29.04 -11.20
CA ASP A 631 -1.86 -30.33 -10.66
C ASP A 631 -1.06 -30.25 -9.36
N GLN A 632 -1.63 -30.78 -8.26
CA GLN A 632 -1.03 -30.68 -6.95
C GLN A 632 -0.79 -32.03 -6.26
N THR A 633 -1.37 -33.12 -6.78
CA THR A 633 -1.34 -34.43 -6.11
C THR A 633 -0.58 -35.45 -6.93
N VAL A 634 0.32 -36.17 -6.24
CA VAL A 634 1.06 -37.33 -6.76
C VAL A 634 0.69 -38.53 -5.87
N ASN A 635 0.35 -39.65 -6.51
CA ASN A 635 -0.02 -40.87 -5.83
C ASN A 635 1.18 -41.82 -5.76
N VAL A 636 1.79 -41.96 -4.59
CA VAL A 636 2.80 -42.99 -4.35
C VAL A 636 2.10 -44.31 -4.13
N VAL A 637 2.38 -45.31 -4.97
CA VAL A 637 1.70 -46.59 -4.99
C VAL A 637 2.66 -47.77 -4.89
N GLU A 638 2.24 -48.79 -4.19
CA GLU A 638 2.95 -50.06 -4.11
C GLU A 638 2.41 -51.10 -5.13
N CYS A 639 1.15 -50.91 -5.50
CA CYS A 639 0.43 -51.81 -6.40
C CYS A 639 -0.24 -51.03 -7.48
N LEU A 640 -0.13 -51.48 -8.72
CA LEU A 640 -0.81 -50.88 -9.87
C LEU A 640 -2.20 -51.48 -10.02
N ASP A 641 -3.09 -50.74 -10.67
CA ASP A 641 -4.31 -51.28 -11.19
C ASP A 641 -4.04 -52.13 -12.45
N ILE A 642 -4.81 -53.20 -12.64
CA ILE A 642 -4.54 -54.19 -13.70
C ILE A 642 -4.37 -53.52 -15.08
N PRO A 643 -5.21 -52.59 -15.55
CA PRO A 643 -5.01 -51.97 -16.86
C PRO A 643 -3.67 -51.21 -16.98
N VAL A 644 -3.27 -50.54 -15.93
CA VAL A 644 -1.98 -49.81 -15.86
C VAL A 644 -0.81 -50.81 -15.89
N ALA A 645 -0.91 -51.88 -15.08
CA ALA A 645 0.13 -52.90 -15.02
C ALA A 645 0.31 -53.60 -16.38
N ILE A 646 -0.78 -53.98 -17.06
CA ILE A 646 -0.72 -54.62 -18.36
C ILE A 646 -0.17 -53.68 -19.44
N SER A 647 -0.55 -52.40 -19.49
CA SER A 647 -0.02 -51.47 -20.50
C SER A 647 1.46 -51.16 -20.30
N HIS A 648 2.00 -51.33 -19.11
CA HIS A 648 3.41 -51.11 -18.77
C HIS A 648 4.17 -52.42 -18.53
N LEU A 649 3.59 -53.57 -18.90
CA LEU A 649 4.24 -54.86 -18.77
C LEU A 649 5.25 -55.05 -19.91
N ASN A 650 6.53 -55.18 -19.57
CA ASN A 650 7.53 -55.71 -20.46
C ASN A 650 7.36 -57.22 -20.50
N VAL A 651 6.77 -57.75 -21.59
CA VAL A 651 6.42 -59.15 -21.77
C VAL A 651 7.61 -60.10 -21.75
N GLU A 652 8.77 -59.64 -22.28
CA GLU A 652 9.99 -60.46 -22.37
C GLU A 652 10.67 -60.62 -21.00
N GLN A 653 10.59 -59.60 -20.16
CA GLN A 653 11.22 -59.58 -18.83
C GLN A 653 10.27 -59.94 -17.70
N ASN A 654 8.97 -60.05 -17.99
CA ASN A 654 7.89 -60.20 -17.04
C ASN A 654 8.00 -59.22 -15.85
N ALA A 655 8.20 -57.92 -16.18
CA ALA A 655 8.42 -56.82 -15.23
C ALA A 655 7.71 -55.55 -15.69
N ILE A 656 7.39 -54.67 -14.75
CA ILE A 656 6.84 -53.35 -15.05
C ILE A 656 7.95 -52.45 -15.62
N ASP A 657 7.73 -51.91 -16.81
CA ASP A 657 8.59 -50.95 -17.48
C ASP A 657 7.82 -49.63 -17.66
N VAL A 658 8.15 -48.66 -16.82
CA VAL A 658 7.50 -47.33 -16.79
C VAL A 658 7.79 -46.49 -18.05
N SER A 659 8.72 -46.90 -18.88
CA SER A 659 9.02 -46.22 -20.16
C SER A 659 8.05 -46.59 -21.30
N LEU A 660 7.24 -47.62 -21.11
CA LEU A 660 6.21 -48.02 -22.06
C LEU A 660 5.03 -47.02 -22.07
N SER A 661 4.30 -46.98 -23.16
CA SER A 661 3.13 -46.12 -23.27
C SER A 661 1.92 -46.68 -22.52
N SER A 662 1.01 -45.84 -22.14
CA SER A 662 -0.27 -46.24 -21.51
C SER A 662 -1.25 -46.96 -22.46
N LYS A 663 -0.85 -47.26 -23.71
CA LYS A 663 -1.60 -48.07 -24.67
C LYS A 663 -1.22 -49.54 -24.56
N ILE A 664 -2.19 -50.41 -24.58
CA ILE A 664 -1.97 -51.86 -24.53
C ILE A 664 -1.55 -52.35 -25.92
N SER A 665 -0.40 -53.00 -26.04
CA SER A 665 0.09 -53.62 -27.26
C SER A 665 -0.53 -54.98 -27.48
N PHE A 666 -0.37 -55.56 -28.69
CA PHE A 666 -0.84 -56.90 -29.02
C PHE A 666 -0.17 -57.99 -28.13
N ALA A 667 1.13 -57.86 -27.88
CA ALA A 667 1.85 -58.80 -26.99
C ALA A 667 1.33 -58.76 -25.57
N GLN A 668 1.06 -57.57 -25.04
CA GLN A 668 0.51 -57.37 -23.69
C GLN A 668 -0.90 -57.94 -23.56
N ILE A 669 -1.78 -57.78 -24.57
CA ILE A 669 -3.11 -58.35 -24.51
C ILE A 669 -3.08 -59.89 -24.62
N GLN A 670 -2.16 -60.44 -25.40
CA GLN A 670 -1.95 -61.90 -25.47
C GLN A 670 -1.50 -62.44 -24.09
N THR A 671 -0.58 -61.75 -23.42
CA THR A 671 -0.14 -62.10 -22.07
C THR A 671 -1.29 -61.97 -21.07
N ALA A 672 -2.11 -60.93 -21.13
CA ALA A 672 -3.29 -60.77 -20.25
C ALA A 672 -4.30 -61.92 -20.44
N ILE A 673 -4.50 -62.42 -21.65
CA ILE A 673 -5.34 -63.59 -21.94
C ILE A 673 -4.74 -64.87 -21.32
N ALA A 674 -3.41 -65.07 -21.42
CA ALA A 674 -2.73 -66.22 -20.83
C ALA A 674 -2.82 -66.17 -19.28
N LEU A 675 -2.56 -65.04 -18.65
CA LEU A 675 -2.71 -64.86 -17.19
C LEU A 675 -4.15 -65.12 -16.71
N TRP A 676 -5.16 -64.72 -17.52
CA TRP A 676 -6.56 -65.03 -17.19
C TRP A 676 -6.88 -66.50 -17.32
N LEU A 677 -6.35 -67.21 -18.31
CA LEU A 677 -6.59 -68.66 -18.55
C LEU A 677 -5.95 -69.53 -17.46
N GLU A 678 -4.83 -69.08 -16.92
CA GLU A 678 -4.06 -69.82 -15.90
C GLU A 678 -4.33 -69.35 -14.48
N ASP A 679 -5.25 -68.38 -14.27
CA ASP A 679 -5.55 -67.73 -12.99
C ASP A 679 -4.29 -67.17 -12.30
N GLU A 680 -3.31 -66.74 -13.09
CA GLU A 680 -2.06 -66.18 -12.58
C GLU A 680 -2.18 -64.70 -12.18
N GLU A 681 -1.35 -64.32 -11.22
CA GLU A 681 -1.28 -62.95 -10.76
C GLU A 681 -0.60 -62.01 -11.78
N VAL A 682 -1.16 -60.82 -11.95
CA VAL A 682 -0.55 -59.77 -12.79
C VAL A 682 0.61 -59.13 -12.05
N VAL A 683 1.79 -59.11 -12.66
CA VAL A 683 2.98 -58.46 -12.11
C VAL A 683 2.71 -57.00 -11.79
N GLY A 684 3.13 -56.53 -10.63
CA GLY A 684 2.97 -55.15 -10.18
C GLY A 684 1.63 -54.82 -9.54
N THR A 685 0.69 -55.77 -9.45
CA THR A 685 -0.66 -55.53 -8.87
C THR A 685 -0.84 -56.07 -7.45
N CYS A 686 0.25 -56.53 -6.81
CA CYS A 686 0.19 -57.15 -5.46
C CYS A 686 -0.82 -58.32 -5.34
N GLY A 687 -0.71 -59.24 -6.27
CA GLY A 687 -1.49 -60.51 -6.21
C GLY A 687 -2.88 -60.43 -6.80
N LYS A 688 -3.20 -59.41 -7.63
CA LYS A 688 -4.49 -59.36 -8.33
C LYS A 688 -4.46 -60.23 -9.58
N THR A 689 -5.51 -61.02 -9.79
CA THR A 689 -5.75 -61.82 -11.02
C THR A 689 -6.76 -61.13 -11.91
N ILE A 690 -6.76 -61.47 -13.21
CA ILE A 690 -7.69 -60.88 -14.16
C ILE A 690 -8.99 -61.67 -14.13
N ASP A 691 -10.10 -60.99 -13.81
CA ASP A 691 -11.42 -61.57 -14.00
C ASP A 691 -11.94 -61.36 -15.43
N PHE A 692 -13.04 -62.05 -15.78
CA PHE A 692 -13.61 -61.97 -17.12
C PHE A 692 -13.99 -60.56 -17.54
N ARG A 693 -14.52 -59.77 -16.63
CA ARG A 693 -14.93 -58.37 -16.92
C ARG A 693 -13.71 -57.47 -17.14
N MET A 694 -12.68 -57.68 -16.33
CA MET A 694 -11.40 -56.95 -16.52
C MET A 694 -10.76 -57.30 -17.85
N LEU A 695 -10.76 -58.60 -18.23
CA LEU A 695 -10.24 -59.00 -19.55
C LEU A 695 -11.01 -58.32 -20.70
N GLN A 696 -12.35 -58.27 -20.63
CA GLN A 696 -13.15 -57.53 -21.60
C GLN A 696 -12.77 -56.06 -21.68
N THR A 697 -12.48 -55.43 -20.51
CA THR A 697 -12.05 -54.05 -20.46
C THR A 697 -10.70 -53.85 -21.10
N LEU A 698 -9.71 -54.71 -20.85
CA LEU A 698 -8.37 -54.69 -21.47
C LEU A 698 -8.46 -54.85 -22.98
N ILE A 699 -9.25 -55.79 -23.45
CA ILE A 699 -9.51 -56.02 -24.88
C ILE A 699 -10.14 -54.77 -25.54
N SER A 700 -11.05 -54.14 -24.83
CA SER A 700 -11.71 -52.93 -25.31
C SER A 700 -10.72 -51.75 -25.43
N TYR A 701 -9.83 -51.55 -24.47
CA TYR A 701 -8.75 -50.56 -24.54
C TYR A 701 -7.83 -50.81 -25.75
N TRP A 702 -7.44 -52.09 -25.96
CA TRP A 702 -6.61 -52.49 -27.09
C TRP A 702 -7.30 -52.26 -28.43
N LEU A 703 -8.54 -52.76 -28.61
CA LEU A 703 -9.29 -52.65 -29.85
C LEU A 703 -9.63 -51.23 -30.29
N THR A 704 -9.85 -50.35 -29.30
CA THR A 704 -10.16 -48.95 -29.56
C THR A 704 -8.92 -48.05 -29.63
N ASP A 705 -7.73 -48.64 -29.49
CA ASP A 705 -6.45 -47.91 -29.38
C ASP A 705 -6.49 -46.77 -28.31
N THR A 706 -7.32 -46.96 -27.28
CA THR A 706 -7.50 -45.97 -26.20
C THR A 706 -6.45 -46.20 -25.12
N PRO A 707 -5.69 -45.19 -24.69
CA PRO A 707 -4.80 -45.28 -23.55
C PRO A 707 -5.58 -45.57 -22.27
N VAL A 708 -5.01 -46.35 -21.35
CA VAL A 708 -5.69 -46.74 -20.09
C VAL A 708 -5.97 -45.58 -19.14
N ASP A 709 -5.36 -44.43 -19.36
CA ASP A 709 -5.60 -43.18 -18.64
C ASP A 709 -6.82 -42.38 -19.15
N ARG A 710 -7.48 -42.86 -20.17
CA ARG A 710 -8.67 -42.24 -20.76
C ARG A 710 -9.89 -43.15 -20.65
N PRO A 711 -11.08 -42.60 -20.49
CA PRO A 711 -12.30 -43.41 -20.50
C PRO A 711 -12.46 -44.02 -21.90
N LEU A 712 -12.91 -45.28 -21.95
CA LEU A 712 -13.30 -45.92 -23.19
C LEU A 712 -14.37 -45.13 -23.93
N PRO A 713 -14.32 -45.03 -25.27
CA PRO A 713 -15.32 -44.31 -26.02
C PRO A 713 -16.73 -44.87 -25.74
N ALA A 714 -17.69 -43.98 -25.54
CA ALA A 714 -19.08 -44.38 -25.40
C ALA A 714 -19.51 -45.10 -26.69
N ALA A 715 -20.17 -46.23 -26.52
CA ALA A 715 -20.74 -46.96 -27.65
C ALA A 715 -21.63 -46.00 -28.47
N THR A 716 -21.19 -45.66 -29.69
CA THR A 716 -22.07 -44.99 -30.64
C THR A 716 -23.26 -45.92 -30.90
N LYS A 717 -24.46 -45.52 -30.45
CA LYS A 717 -25.72 -46.20 -30.73
C LYS A 717 -26.04 -46.21 -32.21
#